data_d733d81d5f603d2e7ab758de8dc76133
#
_entry.id   d733d81d5f603d2e7ab758de8dc76133
#
_cell.length_a   1.000
_cell.length_b   1.000
_cell.length_c   1.000
_cell.angle_alpha   90.00
_cell.angle_beta   90.00
_cell.angle_gamma   90.00
#
_symmetry.space_group_name_H-M   'P 1'
#
loop_
_entity.id
_entity.type
_entity.pdbx_description
1 polymer ?
#
loop_
_entity_poly.entity_id
_entity_poly.type
_entity_poly.pdbx_seq_one_letter_code
_entity_poly.pdbx_strand_id
1 'polypeptide(L)'
;MLPITTGAPTFDELLSDEFETLPGHPGDADRAANRLAAWCKSASSGDWALFRRRLARDGYSVDHVLARFGSARRALSASPGFNDEAWVRAAFIDVADRSAPYAGDCPFGHLFLPLIRTAEARLWASLDESISDLLLPSARNCVRQKLLGDVSALCAPVLYERFAEARNYGNFIAEMAPGGFLRLLDDKPVLLRLLASLTRQWLDTTHEFVTRLQTDIDAIRRDLLNVPHASAVARIEGGLSDPHRGGRSVLVVEFDDGLRALYKPKDLRIDAAWQRLVERLNARAPIDLRVAHVLARDGYGWTEFVGHTECRGSHEFASFFRRAGAWLALMHCFVVADMHQENVIAVGDQPVPVDLETTLQAAEESHSDNVDAKAYDAAREIISDSVMAVGLLPAYGRSAGDTVFAVGGVASDWATQRRLTWTDINSDGMRPSIKDEADRPTTNLAHLGGRYASLAEHLDDFVSGFEDYARFLMSTGLLLDGFAAVPVRKVVRPTQFYSMLLHRLKDDRMMDDGVRWSVQADFLARLADWDRDADPRWPLQRAERSALLELNVPFFVMQSEGTGITDTAGTVVPTSAKPGLQRARERMLRLDDRQIAWQVEVIRQAAASIDDQPKQLVPIDQAATPTQDAFIAEASKIAEEIAEAAIRRDSAAAWIGLGSVAASDVSQLAVLGHDLYSGNAGIALFFAAHAKTGCESSADNALAAVAHLRSELKSRNASHVIRVLGVGGATGLGSVVYALTAMSRLMSDDDLLADAHRAAMLLTDDLIASDKRLDVVGGSAGAILSLLALYADTGADDVLKRALVCAEHLAGADRVGLVGMSHGAAGCAYALASAATVSGRDDFADAARECIEFERANFDAERGDWRDLRVTEPHWRSQWCHGAVGIGLARLAMTKRAAAEPDTVLADIDDALIGATRGWPGHVDTLCCGTLGSIELCREAGRVLNRAELVERASRRLLAVLRTEAATGDYRWNVGTRKFNVGLFRGLAGVGYTCLREIDDSIPNVLIWE
;
A
#
# COMPACT_ATOMS: atom_id res chain seq x y z
N MET A 1 1.91 53.73 12.00
CA MET A 1 1.26 52.59 11.37
C MET A 1 2.37 51.65 10.91
N LEU A 2 2.65 50.62 11.67
CA LEU A 2 3.52 49.53 11.23
C LEU A 2 2.79 48.80 10.11
N PRO A 3 3.45 48.45 8.99
CA PRO A 3 2.82 47.61 8.01
C PRO A 3 2.50 46.30 8.69
N ILE A 4 1.24 45.92 8.68
CA ILE A 4 0.79 44.56 9.06
C ILE A 4 1.55 43.63 8.13
N THR A 5 2.60 43.03 8.65
CA THR A 5 3.29 41.95 7.96
C THR A 5 2.33 40.79 7.90
N THR A 6 1.64 40.74 6.81
CA THR A 6 0.72 39.68 6.44
C THR A 6 1.44 38.33 6.45
N GLY A 7 0.72 37.37 6.95
CA GLY A 7 0.96 35.96 7.09
C GLY A 7 2.04 35.29 6.25
N ALA A 8 2.28 34.04 6.51
CA ALA A 8 3.30 33.25 5.83
C ALA A 8 2.90 32.98 4.36
N PRO A 9 3.42 33.71 3.37
CA PRO A 9 3.08 33.46 1.96
C PRO A 9 3.64 32.10 1.53
N THR A 10 2.86 31.38 0.74
CA THR A 10 3.29 30.12 0.12
C THR A 10 4.24 30.39 -1.03
N PHE A 11 4.93 29.35 -1.50
CA PHE A 11 5.80 29.49 -2.68
C PHE A 11 5.00 29.82 -3.96
N ASP A 12 3.80 29.25 -4.13
CA ASP A 12 2.93 29.53 -5.27
C ASP A 12 2.45 30.99 -5.25
N GLU A 13 2.09 31.52 -4.06
CA GLU A 13 1.70 32.93 -3.91
C GLU A 13 2.84 33.88 -4.23
N LEU A 14 4.06 33.64 -3.71
CA LEU A 14 5.23 34.48 -4.01
C LEU A 14 5.60 34.48 -5.50
N LEU A 15 5.30 33.38 -6.22
CA LEU A 15 5.57 33.29 -7.65
C LEU A 15 4.39 33.81 -8.50
N SER A 16 3.23 34.10 -7.91
CA SER A 16 2.07 34.68 -8.59
C SER A 16 2.20 36.18 -8.81
N ASP A 17 1.26 36.75 -9.60
CA ASP A 17 1.19 38.18 -9.88
C ASP A 17 0.69 39.02 -8.68
N GLU A 18 0.24 38.35 -7.59
CA GLU A 18 -0.19 39.05 -6.36
C GLU A 18 1.00 39.62 -5.57
N PHE A 19 2.21 39.23 -5.88
CA PHE A 19 3.44 39.71 -5.29
C PHE A 19 4.34 40.38 -6.35
N GLU A 20 4.94 41.51 -5.99
CA GLU A 20 5.86 42.25 -6.82
C GLU A 20 7.29 42.18 -6.25
N THR A 21 8.28 42.15 -7.14
CA THR A 21 9.69 42.30 -6.75
C THR A 21 10.00 43.78 -6.63
N LEU A 22 10.46 44.23 -5.44
CA LEU A 22 10.83 45.66 -5.22
C LEU A 22 12.15 46.00 -5.90
N PRO A 23 12.17 46.93 -6.86
CA PRO A 23 13.42 47.34 -7.53
C PRO A 23 14.38 47.99 -6.50
N GLY A 24 15.66 47.56 -6.51
CA GLY A 24 16.71 48.19 -5.72
C GLY A 24 16.72 47.85 -4.23
N HIS A 25 15.86 46.95 -3.75
CA HIS A 25 15.98 46.42 -2.39
C HIS A 25 16.91 45.22 -2.37
N PRO A 26 18.02 45.24 -1.60
CA PRO A 26 18.81 44.02 -1.43
C PRO A 26 17.90 42.97 -0.80
N GLY A 27 17.58 41.96 -1.56
CA GLY A 27 16.82 40.79 -1.03
C GLY A 27 17.66 40.08 0.03
N ASP A 28 17.00 39.36 0.90
CA ASP A 28 17.63 38.44 1.83
C ASP A 28 18.09 37.20 1.03
N ALA A 29 19.34 37.21 0.57
CA ALA A 29 19.92 36.18 -0.28
C ALA A 29 20.00 34.82 0.45
N ASP A 30 20.34 34.83 1.73
CA ASP A 30 20.43 33.60 2.55
C ASP A 30 19.06 32.97 2.75
N ARG A 31 18.05 33.78 3.00
CA ARG A 31 16.67 33.32 3.12
C ARG A 31 16.15 32.74 1.80
N ALA A 32 16.45 33.40 0.66
CA ALA A 32 16.08 32.91 -0.66
C ALA A 32 16.74 31.58 -0.97
N ALA A 33 18.03 31.44 -0.68
CA ALA A 33 18.78 30.21 -0.87
C ALA A 33 18.24 29.05 0.00
N ASN A 34 17.96 29.31 1.29
CA ASN A 34 17.38 28.32 2.20
C ASN A 34 15.99 27.85 1.74
N ARG A 35 15.14 28.75 1.26
CA ARG A 35 13.82 28.42 0.71
C ARG A 35 13.95 27.56 -0.54
N LEU A 36 14.85 27.94 -1.46
CA LEU A 36 15.10 27.19 -2.69
C LEU A 36 15.66 25.79 -2.42
N ALA A 37 16.60 25.68 -1.47
CA ALA A 37 17.16 24.39 -1.06
C ALA A 37 16.09 23.47 -0.44
N ALA A 38 15.21 24.03 0.41
CA ALA A 38 14.09 23.28 0.97
C ALA A 38 13.14 22.77 -0.13
N TRP A 39 12.86 23.57 -1.14
CA TRP A 39 12.06 23.16 -2.29
C TRP A 39 12.73 22.08 -3.12
N CYS A 40 14.01 22.24 -3.46
CA CYS A 40 14.80 21.22 -4.15
C CYS A 40 14.77 19.88 -3.38
N LYS A 41 14.99 19.94 -2.06
CA LYS A 41 14.92 18.76 -1.21
C LYS A 41 13.54 18.10 -1.21
N SER A 42 12.46 18.88 -1.16
CA SER A 42 11.08 18.33 -1.18
C SER A 42 10.74 17.73 -2.53
N ALA A 43 10.93 18.47 -3.62
CA ALA A 43 10.44 18.11 -4.96
C ALA A 43 11.30 17.06 -5.69
N SER A 44 12.62 16.98 -5.38
CA SER A 44 13.58 16.15 -6.13
C SER A 44 14.59 15.39 -5.28
N SER A 45 14.37 15.31 -3.96
CA SER A 45 15.34 14.69 -3.01
C SER A 45 16.73 15.35 -3.00
N GLY A 46 16.83 16.61 -3.45
CA GLY A 46 18.11 17.34 -3.56
C GLY A 46 18.79 17.22 -4.92
N ASP A 47 18.22 16.49 -5.88
CA ASP A 47 18.71 16.45 -7.26
C ASP A 47 18.41 17.77 -7.97
N TRP A 48 19.44 18.58 -8.16
CA TRP A 48 19.36 19.90 -8.82
C TRP A 48 19.04 19.82 -10.31
N ALA A 49 19.42 18.75 -11.00
CA ALA A 49 19.13 18.59 -12.43
C ALA A 49 17.63 18.33 -12.61
N LEU A 50 17.07 17.42 -11.83
CA LEU A 50 15.65 17.13 -11.80
C LEU A 50 14.84 18.34 -11.32
N PHE A 51 15.31 19.06 -10.31
CA PHE A 51 14.66 20.26 -9.80
C PHE A 51 14.58 21.39 -10.82
N ARG A 52 15.62 21.63 -11.63
CA ARG A 52 15.56 22.58 -12.75
C ARG A 52 14.49 22.20 -13.78
N ARG A 53 14.34 20.91 -14.09
CA ARG A 53 13.26 20.42 -14.96
C ARG A 53 11.89 20.66 -14.33
N ARG A 54 11.79 20.44 -13.02
CA ARG A 54 10.56 20.76 -12.26
C ARG A 54 10.19 22.23 -12.36
N LEU A 55 11.12 23.14 -12.17
CA LEU A 55 10.87 24.59 -12.31
C LEU A 55 10.45 24.95 -13.75
N ALA A 56 11.15 24.41 -14.74
CA ALA A 56 10.86 24.66 -16.15
C ALA A 56 9.45 24.25 -16.58
N ARG A 57 8.87 23.18 -15.98
CA ARG A 57 7.47 22.79 -16.24
C ARG A 57 6.45 23.86 -15.87
N ASP A 58 6.72 24.67 -14.85
CA ASP A 58 5.90 25.81 -14.46
C ASP A 58 6.40 27.13 -15.11
N GLY A 59 7.40 27.08 -15.99
CA GLY A 59 7.94 28.25 -16.68
C GLY A 59 8.91 29.08 -15.84
N TYR A 60 9.46 28.53 -14.74
CA TYR A 60 10.35 29.25 -13.85
C TYR A 60 11.81 28.92 -14.09
N SER A 61 12.70 29.93 -13.92
CA SER A 61 14.15 29.76 -13.78
C SER A 61 14.57 29.86 -12.31
N VAL A 62 15.74 29.31 -11.98
CA VAL A 62 16.33 29.42 -10.64
C VAL A 62 16.51 30.89 -10.22
N ASP A 63 16.99 31.75 -11.14
CA ASP A 63 17.22 33.17 -10.85
C ASP A 63 15.90 33.91 -10.58
N HIS A 64 14.83 33.58 -11.35
CA HIS A 64 13.51 34.13 -11.09
C HIS A 64 12.99 33.76 -9.70
N VAL A 65 13.09 32.50 -9.34
CA VAL A 65 12.65 32.02 -8.02
C VAL A 65 13.46 32.66 -6.88
N LEU A 66 14.80 32.74 -7.02
CA LEU A 66 15.64 33.39 -6.00
C LEU A 66 15.26 34.87 -5.81
N ALA A 67 15.05 35.59 -6.90
CA ALA A 67 14.61 36.98 -6.84
C ALA A 67 13.27 37.12 -6.10
N ARG A 68 12.28 36.28 -6.44
CA ARG A 68 10.96 36.28 -5.80
C ARG A 68 11.04 35.90 -4.32
N PHE A 69 11.79 34.86 -3.98
CA PHE A 69 11.93 34.39 -2.59
C PHE A 69 12.66 35.33 -1.66
N GLY A 70 13.55 36.18 -2.18
CA GLY A 70 14.31 37.14 -1.41
C GLY A 70 13.66 38.51 -1.26
N SER A 71 13.01 39.01 -2.30
CA SER A 71 12.59 40.40 -2.40
C SER A 71 11.12 40.66 -2.72
N ALA A 72 10.34 39.60 -2.96
CA ALA A 72 8.92 39.78 -3.26
C ALA A 72 8.12 40.39 -2.08
N ARG A 73 7.25 41.34 -2.42
CA ARG A 73 6.31 41.97 -1.48
C ARG A 73 4.93 41.95 -2.12
N ARG A 74 3.91 41.96 -1.29
CA ARG A 74 2.52 41.96 -1.77
C ARG A 74 2.22 43.24 -2.51
N ALA A 75 1.58 43.12 -3.69
CA ALA A 75 1.12 44.25 -4.44
C ALA A 75 -0.03 44.96 -3.70
N LEU A 76 -0.06 46.31 -3.76
CA LEU A 76 -1.10 47.12 -3.10
C LEU A 76 -2.51 46.87 -3.63
N SER A 77 -2.62 46.31 -4.84
CA SER A 77 -3.86 46.00 -5.55
C SER A 77 -4.43 44.60 -5.27
N ALA A 78 -3.73 43.78 -4.48
CA ALA A 78 -4.11 42.39 -4.26
C ALA A 78 -5.37 42.24 -3.36
N SER A 79 -6.26 41.34 -3.75
CA SER A 79 -7.58 41.08 -3.17
C SER A 79 -7.57 40.72 -1.67
N PRO A 80 -8.74 40.87 -0.98
CA PRO A 80 -8.86 40.86 0.47
C PRO A 80 -8.73 39.51 1.16
N GLY A 81 -8.16 38.46 0.57
CA GLY A 81 -8.06 37.10 1.13
C GLY A 81 -7.35 36.97 2.48
N PHE A 82 -6.69 38.02 2.99
CA PHE A 82 -6.02 38.05 4.30
C PHE A 82 -6.83 38.71 5.43
N ASN A 83 -8.09 39.05 5.19
CA ASN A 83 -8.96 39.56 6.26
C ASN A 83 -9.19 38.51 7.36
N ASP A 84 -9.10 37.22 7.02
CA ASP A 84 -9.34 36.13 7.98
C ASP A 84 -8.23 36.04 9.03
N GLU A 85 -6.96 36.14 8.62
CA GLU A 85 -5.84 36.16 9.56
C GLU A 85 -5.94 37.36 10.54
N ALA A 86 -6.35 38.51 10.05
CA ALA A 86 -6.45 39.73 10.84
C ALA A 86 -7.50 39.63 11.97
N TRP A 87 -8.71 39.14 11.65
CA TRP A 87 -9.75 39.03 12.67
C TRP A 87 -9.53 37.83 13.59
N VAL A 88 -8.97 36.71 13.09
CA VAL A 88 -8.59 35.58 13.94
C VAL A 88 -7.54 36.00 14.94
N ARG A 89 -6.51 36.75 14.51
CA ARG A 89 -5.54 37.34 15.41
C ARG A 89 -6.18 38.32 16.43
N ALA A 90 -7.11 39.15 15.95
CA ALA A 90 -7.82 40.13 16.79
C ALA A 90 -8.68 39.43 17.85
N ALA A 91 -9.28 38.30 17.57
CA ALA A 91 -10.03 37.51 18.55
C ALA A 91 -9.22 37.08 19.77
N PHE A 92 -7.91 36.92 19.62
CA PHE A 92 -7.01 36.64 20.75
C PHE A 92 -6.55 37.88 21.52
N ILE A 93 -6.76 39.10 21.02
CA ILE A 93 -6.44 40.37 21.66
C ILE A 93 -7.58 40.81 22.59
N ASP A 94 -8.83 40.63 22.17
CA ASP A 94 -10.02 41.06 22.90
C ASP A 94 -10.42 40.04 23.96
N VAL A 95 -9.90 40.25 25.14
CA VAL A 95 -10.02 39.28 26.26
C VAL A 95 -10.74 39.89 27.43
N ALA A 96 -12.05 39.99 27.31
CA ALA A 96 -12.87 40.52 28.40
C ALA A 96 -13.16 39.50 29.55
N ASP A 97 -13.11 38.20 29.27
CA ASP A 97 -13.48 37.18 30.26
C ASP A 97 -12.58 35.93 30.17
N ARG A 98 -11.47 35.97 30.92
CA ARG A 98 -10.50 34.85 31.04
C ARG A 98 -10.75 33.96 32.25
N SER A 99 -11.78 34.23 33.02
CA SER A 99 -11.98 33.60 34.33
C SER A 99 -12.92 32.39 34.30
N ALA A 100 -13.53 32.06 33.18
CA ALA A 100 -14.41 30.90 33.09
C ALA A 100 -13.61 29.59 33.13
N PRO A 101 -13.89 28.69 34.06
CA PRO A 101 -13.20 27.41 34.12
C PRO A 101 -13.58 26.59 32.88
N TYR A 102 -12.57 26.02 32.20
CA TYR A 102 -12.74 25.10 31.10
C TYR A 102 -12.57 23.68 31.63
N ALA A 103 -13.64 22.91 31.63
CA ALA A 103 -13.65 21.50 32.05
C ALA A 103 -13.73 20.49 30.87
N GLY A 104 -13.36 20.93 29.66
CA GLY A 104 -13.46 20.09 28.50
C GLY A 104 -12.17 19.30 28.22
N ASP A 105 -12.29 18.29 27.34
CA ASP A 105 -11.25 17.33 26.98
C ASP A 105 -10.33 17.77 25.80
N CYS A 106 -10.45 19.02 25.33
CA CYS A 106 -9.57 19.53 24.29
C CYS A 106 -8.26 20.05 24.90
N PRO A 107 -7.09 19.55 24.49
CA PRO A 107 -5.80 20.07 24.95
C PRO A 107 -5.67 21.58 24.74
N PHE A 108 -5.29 22.30 25.79
CA PHE A 108 -5.16 23.78 25.82
C PHE A 108 -6.45 24.53 25.41
N GLY A 109 -7.63 23.91 25.52
CA GLY A 109 -8.92 24.46 25.07
C GLY A 109 -9.23 25.87 25.59
N HIS A 110 -8.78 26.23 26.78
CA HIS A 110 -8.90 27.57 27.36
C HIS A 110 -8.41 28.68 26.43
N LEU A 111 -7.25 28.46 25.78
CA LEU A 111 -6.62 29.47 24.94
C LEU A 111 -7.45 29.84 23.72
N PHE A 112 -8.32 28.93 23.27
CA PHE A 112 -9.05 29.06 22.02
C PHE A 112 -10.47 29.60 22.19
N LEU A 113 -11.00 29.65 23.41
CA LEU A 113 -12.36 30.11 23.66
C LEU A 113 -12.70 31.50 23.09
N PRO A 114 -11.77 32.49 23.11
CA PRO A 114 -12.05 33.78 22.47
C PRO A 114 -12.29 33.69 20.96
N LEU A 115 -11.48 32.91 20.26
CA LEU A 115 -11.68 32.65 18.82
C LEU A 115 -13.01 31.95 18.58
N ILE A 116 -13.32 30.90 19.35
CA ILE A 116 -14.55 30.12 19.21
C ILE A 116 -15.78 31.00 19.41
N ARG A 117 -15.83 31.83 20.46
CA ARG A 117 -16.94 32.78 20.70
C ARG A 117 -17.12 33.78 19.57
N THR A 118 -16.01 34.31 19.04
CA THR A 118 -16.05 35.28 17.95
C THR A 118 -16.55 34.60 16.66
N ALA A 119 -16.08 33.39 16.37
CA ALA A 119 -16.54 32.62 15.21
C ALA A 119 -18.03 32.26 15.32
N GLU A 120 -18.49 31.77 16.49
CA GLU A 120 -19.92 31.52 16.75
C GLU A 120 -20.78 32.77 16.56
N ALA A 121 -20.39 33.90 17.13
CA ALA A 121 -21.13 35.14 16.98
C ALA A 121 -21.28 35.54 15.51
N ARG A 122 -20.22 35.39 14.72
CA ARG A 122 -20.25 35.65 13.27
C ARG A 122 -21.17 34.67 12.55
N LEU A 123 -21.11 33.40 12.86
CA LEU A 123 -21.96 32.38 12.24
C LEU A 123 -23.43 32.66 12.50
N TRP A 124 -23.82 32.81 13.77
CA TRP A 124 -25.26 32.98 14.12
C TRP A 124 -25.80 34.31 13.65
N ALA A 125 -24.96 35.37 13.56
CA ALA A 125 -25.38 36.66 12.97
C ALA A 125 -25.61 36.61 11.45
N SER A 126 -25.05 35.61 10.76
CA SER A 126 -25.22 35.41 9.32
C SER A 126 -26.41 34.54 8.92
N LEU A 127 -27.06 33.89 9.91
CA LEU A 127 -28.14 32.95 9.72
C LEU A 127 -29.49 33.55 10.14
N ASP A 128 -30.59 32.98 9.58
CA ASP A 128 -31.95 33.40 9.90
C ASP A 128 -32.35 33.04 11.34
N GLU A 129 -33.13 33.91 12.01
CA GLU A 129 -33.61 33.67 13.39
C GLU A 129 -34.48 32.41 13.51
N SER A 130 -35.19 32.00 12.47
CA SER A 130 -35.98 30.75 12.43
C SER A 130 -35.18 29.45 12.63
N ILE A 131 -33.87 29.52 12.47
CA ILE A 131 -32.95 28.41 12.78
C ILE A 131 -32.95 28.06 14.27
N SER A 132 -33.30 29.00 15.12
CA SER A 132 -33.44 28.76 16.57
C SER A 132 -34.37 27.63 16.90
N ASP A 133 -35.43 27.45 16.14
CA ASP A 133 -36.44 26.44 16.38
C ASP A 133 -36.07 25.07 15.79
N LEU A 134 -35.13 25.07 14.83
CA LEU A 134 -34.66 23.86 14.15
C LEU A 134 -33.53 23.13 14.93
N LEU A 135 -32.58 23.92 15.52
CA LEU A 135 -31.41 23.39 16.21
C LEU A 135 -31.54 23.60 17.72
N LEU A 136 -31.61 22.49 18.47
CA LEU A 136 -31.55 22.55 19.92
C LEU A 136 -30.19 23.07 20.39
N PRO A 137 -30.11 23.61 21.63
CA PRO A 137 -28.83 24.06 22.20
C PRO A 137 -27.73 22.99 22.20
N SER A 138 -28.11 21.72 22.36
CA SER A 138 -27.19 20.59 22.28
C SER A 138 -26.57 20.43 20.88
N ALA A 139 -27.35 20.55 19.81
CA ALA A 139 -26.86 20.52 18.43
C ALA A 139 -25.90 21.69 18.15
N ARG A 140 -26.24 22.93 18.60
CA ARG A 140 -25.35 24.08 18.49
C ARG A 140 -24.03 23.88 19.23
N ASN A 141 -24.09 23.23 20.42
CA ASN A 141 -22.89 22.87 21.15
C ASN A 141 -22.00 21.88 20.36
N CYS A 142 -22.59 20.87 19.67
CA CYS A 142 -21.82 19.96 18.81
C CYS A 142 -21.03 20.72 17.73
N VAL A 143 -21.68 21.67 17.07
CA VAL A 143 -21.04 22.52 16.04
C VAL A 143 -19.87 23.32 16.61
N ARG A 144 -20.05 23.92 17.81
CA ARG A 144 -18.99 24.64 18.55
C ARG A 144 -17.84 23.73 18.94
N GLN A 145 -18.13 22.54 19.49
CA GLN A 145 -17.11 21.59 19.91
C GLN A 145 -16.28 21.07 18.74
N LYS A 146 -16.87 20.97 17.56
CA LYS A 146 -16.11 20.59 16.35
C LYS A 146 -15.00 21.59 16.05
N LEU A 147 -15.30 22.90 16.02
CA LEU A 147 -14.28 23.92 15.79
C LEU A 147 -13.20 23.91 16.89
N LEU A 148 -13.63 23.83 18.16
CA LEU A 148 -12.70 23.78 19.28
C LEU A 148 -11.76 22.58 19.19
N GLY A 149 -12.29 21.41 18.85
CA GLY A 149 -11.51 20.20 18.65
C GLY A 149 -10.49 20.32 17.53
N ASP A 150 -10.91 20.86 16.37
CA ASP A 150 -10.02 21.04 15.22
C ASP A 150 -8.90 22.05 15.48
N VAL A 151 -9.21 23.17 16.10
CA VAL A 151 -8.24 24.20 16.51
C VAL A 151 -7.27 23.63 17.54
N SER A 152 -7.80 22.92 18.53
CA SER A 152 -6.97 22.26 19.56
C SER A 152 -6.04 21.21 18.93
N ALA A 153 -6.55 20.36 18.06
CA ALA A 153 -5.74 19.33 17.40
C ALA A 153 -4.59 19.91 16.56
N LEU A 154 -4.82 21.07 15.93
CA LEU A 154 -3.79 21.79 15.18
C LEU A 154 -2.73 22.41 16.09
N CYS A 155 -3.14 23.05 17.20
CA CYS A 155 -2.26 23.85 18.04
C CYS A 155 -1.56 23.06 19.14
N ALA A 156 -2.16 21.96 19.61
CA ALA A 156 -1.67 21.24 20.79
C ALA A 156 -0.23 20.71 20.64
N PRO A 157 0.21 20.17 19.50
CA PRO A 157 1.62 19.76 19.32
C PRO A 157 2.60 20.94 19.50
N VAL A 158 2.29 22.08 18.89
CA VAL A 158 3.11 23.30 18.93
C VAL A 158 3.17 23.90 20.34
N LEU A 159 2.05 23.92 21.05
CA LEU A 159 1.98 24.41 22.42
C LEU A 159 2.67 23.47 23.41
N TYR A 160 2.58 22.16 23.15
CA TYR A 160 3.18 21.16 24.02
C TYR A 160 4.71 21.26 24.07
N GLU A 161 5.38 21.57 22.97
CA GLU A 161 6.83 21.77 22.98
C GLU A 161 7.26 22.80 24.02
N ARG A 162 6.56 23.94 24.08
CA ARG A 162 6.84 24.99 25.11
C ARG A 162 6.34 24.58 26.49
N PHE A 163 5.21 23.89 26.59
CA PHE A 163 4.69 23.43 27.89
C PHE A 163 5.60 22.38 28.53
N ALA A 164 6.20 21.49 27.76
CA ALA A 164 7.09 20.43 28.22
C ALA A 164 8.33 20.99 28.98
N GLU A 165 8.75 22.23 28.68
CA GLU A 165 9.80 22.94 29.39
C GLU A 165 9.30 23.53 30.74
N ALA A 166 8.09 24.12 30.73
CA ALA A 166 7.50 24.81 31.88
C ALA A 166 6.98 23.85 32.95
N ARG A 167 6.45 22.70 32.60
CA ARG A 167 5.91 21.61 33.44
C ARG A 167 4.89 22.01 34.52
N ASN A 168 4.31 23.21 34.44
CA ASN A 168 3.21 23.66 35.28
C ASN A 168 2.13 24.26 34.38
N TYR A 169 1.01 23.57 34.29
CA TYR A 169 -0.06 23.91 33.35
C TYR A 169 -0.70 25.27 33.68
N GLY A 170 -0.98 25.54 34.96
CA GLY A 170 -1.59 26.80 35.37
C GLY A 170 -0.72 28.03 35.05
N ASN A 171 0.58 27.96 35.34
CA ASN A 171 1.53 29.01 34.99
C ASN A 171 1.68 29.19 33.49
N PHE A 172 1.74 28.08 32.74
CA PHE A 172 1.84 28.12 31.30
C PHE A 172 0.64 28.83 30.68
N ILE A 173 -0.59 28.47 31.08
CA ILE A 173 -1.80 29.13 30.59
C ILE A 173 -1.82 30.61 30.98
N ALA A 174 -1.42 30.95 32.19
CA ALA A 174 -1.32 32.34 32.65
C ALA A 174 -0.31 33.17 31.84
N GLU A 175 0.76 32.58 31.35
CA GLU A 175 1.72 33.19 30.43
C GLU A 175 1.18 33.32 29.00
N MET A 176 0.58 32.27 28.49
CA MET A 176 0.08 32.23 27.11
C MET A 176 -1.13 33.15 26.91
N ALA A 177 -2.05 33.20 27.85
CA ALA A 177 -3.31 33.94 27.70
C ALA A 177 -3.12 35.47 27.50
N PRO A 178 -2.26 36.20 28.19
CA PRO A 178 -2.14 37.67 28.04
C PRO A 178 -1.26 38.14 26.86
N GLY A 179 -0.88 37.28 25.95
CA GLY A 179 -0.07 37.67 24.80
C GLY A 179 1.01 36.66 24.42
N GLY A 180 1.24 35.63 25.22
CA GLY A 180 2.19 34.54 24.88
C GLY A 180 1.78 33.79 23.61
N PHE A 181 0.50 33.51 23.47
CA PHE A 181 -0.03 32.86 22.28
C PHE A 181 0.10 33.75 21.03
N LEU A 182 -0.09 35.07 21.14
CA LEU A 182 0.13 36.01 20.03
C LEU A 182 1.61 36.02 19.60
N ARG A 183 2.55 35.99 20.58
CA ARG A 183 3.98 35.85 20.25
C ARG A 183 4.28 34.52 19.55
N LEU A 184 3.64 33.42 19.97
CA LEU A 184 3.75 32.14 19.29
C LEU A 184 3.30 32.24 17.83
N LEU A 185 2.18 32.93 17.56
CA LEU A 185 1.70 33.16 16.19
C LEU A 185 2.64 34.07 15.38
N ASP A 186 3.38 34.98 16.00
CA ASP A 186 4.42 35.77 15.35
C ASP A 186 5.67 34.91 15.01
N ASP A 187 6.06 34.00 15.88
CA ASP A 187 7.17 33.06 15.66
C ASP A 187 6.80 31.95 14.64
N LYS A 188 5.52 31.56 14.60
CA LYS A 188 4.96 30.50 13.75
C LYS A 188 3.83 31.07 12.86
N PRO A 189 4.13 31.96 11.91
CA PRO A 189 3.09 32.65 11.14
C PRO A 189 2.23 31.71 10.28
N VAL A 190 2.74 30.52 9.94
CA VAL A 190 1.93 29.48 9.25
C VAL A 190 0.81 28.98 10.15
N LEU A 191 1.02 28.89 11.47
CA LEU A 191 -0.03 28.48 12.40
C LEU A 191 -1.22 29.44 12.38
N LEU A 192 -0.97 30.76 12.32
CA LEU A 192 -2.03 31.77 12.16
C LEU A 192 -2.79 31.58 10.84
N ARG A 193 -2.07 31.33 9.75
CA ARG A 193 -2.67 31.04 8.44
C ARG A 193 -3.58 29.81 8.51
N LEU A 194 -3.12 28.72 9.12
CA LEU A 194 -3.90 27.49 9.23
C LEU A 194 -5.12 27.67 10.16
N LEU A 195 -5.00 28.40 11.26
CA LEU A 195 -6.11 28.77 12.11
C LEU A 195 -7.17 29.57 11.37
N ALA A 196 -6.75 30.55 10.58
CA ALA A 196 -7.65 31.36 9.75
C ALA A 196 -8.35 30.51 8.70
N SER A 197 -7.63 29.62 8.01
CA SER A 197 -8.20 28.69 7.03
C SER A 197 -9.23 27.74 7.64
N LEU A 198 -8.91 27.10 8.78
CA LEU A 198 -9.83 26.22 9.51
C LEU A 198 -11.08 26.95 9.96
N THR A 199 -10.93 28.14 10.52
CA THR A 199 -12.06 28.91 11.05
C THR A 199 -12.97 29.39 9.93
N ARG A 200 -12.41 29.85 8.81
CA ARG A 200 -13.17 30.21 7.61
C ARG A 200 -13.94 29.01 7.07
N GLN A 201 -13.26 27.89 6.87
CA GLN A 201 -13.88 26.65 6.39
C GLN A 201 -15.03 26.20 7.30
N TRP A 202 -14.84 26.29 8.61
CA TRP A 202 -15.90 25.96 9.57
C TRP A 202 -17.10 26.92 9.44
N LEU A 203 -16.88 28.23 9.28
CA LEU A 203 -17.93 29.22 9.07
C LEU A 203 -18.71 28.91 7.79
N ASP A 204 -18.00 28.74 6.67
CA ASP A 204 -18.60 28.53 5.36
C ASP A 204 -19.39 27.22 5.30
N THR A 205 -18.80 26.12 5.78
CA THR A 205 -19.43 24.80 5.73
C THR A 205 -20.59 24.65 6.69
N THR A 206 -20.51 25.27 7.87
CA THR A 206 -21.62 25.25 8.83
C THR A 206 -22.79 26.11 8.36
N HIS A 207 -22.52 27.30 7.85
CA HIS A 207 -23.56 28.15 7.26
C HIS A 207 -24.27 27.42 6.11
N GLU A 208 -23.50 26.82 5.19
CA GLU A 208 -24.05 26.05 4.07
C GLU A 208 -24.90 24.87 4.56
N PHE A 209 -24.40 24.09 5.51
CA PHE A 209 -25.10 22.95 6.08
C PHE A 209 -26.44 23.35 6.72
N VAL A 210 -26.44 24.36 7.58
CA VAL A 210 -27.64 24.80 8.30
C VAL A 210 -28.69 25.36 7.34
N THR A 211 -28.27 26.13 6.34
CA THR A 211 -29.16 26.66 5.30
C THR A 211 -29.82 25.55 4.48
N ARG A 212 -29.04 24.53 4.09
CA ARG A 212 -29.54 23.34 3.37
C ARG A 212 -30.45 22.48 4.23
N LEU A 213 -30.14 22.32 5.51
CA LEU A 213 -30.98 21.61 6.46
C LEU A 213 -32.34 22.29 6.60
N GLN A 214 -32.36 23.61 6.77
CA GLN A 214 -33.59 24.40 6.84
C GLN A 214 -34.44 24.26 5.56
N THR A 215 -33.80 24.27 4.41
CA THR A 215 -34.47 24.12 3.12
C THR A 215 -35.09 22.74 2.92
N ASP A 216 -34.40 21.68 3.39
CA ASP A 216 -34.76 20.30 3.07
C ASP A 216 -35.49 19.56 4.20
N ILE A 217 -35.66 20.16 5.38
CA ILE A 217 -36.12 19.45 6.59
C ILE A 217 -37.46 18.71 6.39
N ASP A 218 -38.42 19.29 5.68
CA ASP A 218 -39.69 18.64 5.44
C ASP A 218 -39.56 17.46 4.47
N ALA A 219 -38.68 17.53 3.49
CA ALA A 219 -38.40 16.46 2.59
C ALA A 219 -37.63 15.33 3.30
N ILE A 220 -36.65 15.65 4.16
CA ILE A 220 -35.92 14.68 4.97
C ILE A 220 -36.92 13.87 5.83
N ARG A 221 -37.80 14.56 6.52
CA ARG A 221 -38.82 13.92 7.39
C ARG A 221 -39.75 13.01 6.63
N ARG A 222 -40.32 13.50 5.53
CA ARG A 222 -41.28 12.77 4.72
C ARG A 222 -40.64 11.64 3.92
N ASP A 223 -39.53 11.92 3.20
CA ASP A 223 -39.04 11.05 2.15
C ASP A 223 -37.94 10.09 2.64
N LEU A 224 -37.20 10.46 3.70
CA LEU A 224 -36.16 9.59 4.28
C LEU A 224 -36.58 8.96 5.60
N LEU A 225 -37.23 9.72 6.49
CA LEU A 225 -37.54 9.25 7.84
C LEU A 225 -38.98 8.74 7.98
N ASN A 226 -39.84 8.99 6.99
CA ASN A 226 -41.25 8.59 6.94
C ASN A 226 -42.05 9.01 8.20
N VAL A 227 -41.79 10.25 8.69
CA VAL A 227 -42.45 10.80 9.87
C VAL A 227 -43.22 12.09 9.51
N PRO A 228 -44.46 12.27 9.99
CA PRO A 228 -45.31 13.39 9.62
C PRO A 228 -45.06 14.68 10.44
N HIS A 229 -44.34 14.61 11.57
CA HIS A 229 -44.21 15.73 12.51
C HIS A 229 -42.78 16.23 12.67
N ALA A 230 -42.68 17.52 13.03
CA ALA A 230 -41.47 18.26 13.18
C ALA A 230 -40.72 17.91 14.48
N SER A 231 -39.65 17.08 14.40
CA SER A 231 -38.67 16.97 15.46
C SER A 231 -37.52 17.98 15.21
N ALA A 232 -36.96 18.54 16.28
CA ALA A 232 -35.80 19.42 16.20
C ALA A 232 -34.52 18.61 16.17
N VAL A 233 -33.44 19.18 15.62
CA VAL A 233 -32.12 18.53 15.61
C VAL A 233 -31.52 18.60 17.02
N ALA A 234 -31.26 17.45 17.63
CA ALA A 234 -30.68 17.31 18.95
C ALA A 234 -29.16 17.19 18.94
N ARG A 235 -28.61 16.55 17.90
CA ARG A 235 -27.16 16.30 17.79
C ARG A 235 -26.69 16.34 16.34
N ILE A 236 -25.48 16.85 16.15
CA ILE A 236 -24.74 16.84 14.88
C ILE A 236 -23.38 16.23 15.13
N GLU A 237 -23.08 15.17 14.37
CA GLU A 237 -21.83 14.44 14.49
C GLU A 237 -21.07 14.47 13.16
N GLY A 238 -19.80 14.84 13.20
CA GLY A 238 -18.89 14.84 12.05
C GLY A 238 -17.74 13.87 12.24
N GLY A 239 -16.83 13.84 11.27
CA GLY A 239 -15.62 12.98 11.33
C GLY A 239 -15.80 11.61 10.69
N LEU A 240 -16.93 11.39 9.97
CA LEU A 240 -17.17 10.15 9.20
C LEU A 240 -16.47 10.14 7.84
N SER A 241 -15.95 11.26 7.39
CA SER A 241 -15.19 11.37 6.14
C SER A 241 -14.09 12.40 6.26
N ASP A 242 -13.09 12.28 5.39
CA ASP A 242 -12.06 13.30 5.24
C ASP A 242 -12.66 14.66 4.81
N PRO A 243 -12.03 15.79 5.20
CA PRO A 243 -12.44 17.10 4.71
C PRO A 243 -12.03 17.30 3.25
N HIS A 244 -12.99 17.71 2.42
CA HIS A 244 -12.79 18.03 1.01
C HIS A 244 -13.35 19.42 0.69
N ARG A 245 -12.95 20.02 -0.42
CA ARG A 245 -13.58 21.22 -1.01
C ARG A 245 -13.84 22.34 0.00
N GLY A 246 -12.82 22.74 0.76
CA GLY A 246 -12.95 23.79 1.77
C GLY A 246 -13.58 23.29 3.08
N GLY A 247 -13.21 22.11 3.54
CA GLY A 247 -13.59 21.58 4.85
C GLY A 247 -14.92 20.81 4.89
N ARG A 248 -15.56 20.55 3.74
CA ARG A 248 -16.81 19.77 3.68
C ARG A 248 -16.58 18.33 4.04
N SER A 249 -17.41 17.79 4.94
CA SER A 249 -17.41 16.39 5.37
C SER A 249 -18.84 15.89 5.60
N VAL A 250 -18.99 14.56 5.63
CA VAL A 250 -20.29 13.93 5.94
C VAL A 250 -20.66 14.21 7.40
N LEU A 251 -21.94 14.54 7.64
CA LEU A 251 -22.49 14.81 8.96
C LEU A 251 -23.68 13.88 9.24
N VAL A 252 -23.73 13.31 10.45
CA VAL A 252 -24.92 12.68 10.99
C VAL A 252 -25.78 13.73 11.67
N VAL A 253 -27.04 13.78 11.33
CA VAL A 253 -28.04 14.61 11.98
C VAL A 253 -28.97 13.69 12.77
N GLU A 254 -29.00 13.86 14.10
CA GLU A 254 -29.85 13.12 15.00
C GLU A 254 -30.95 14.06 15.51
N PHE A 255 -32.17 13.63 15.37
CA PHE A 255 -33.36 14.35 15.83
C PHE A 255 -33.70 14.02 17.29
N ASP A 256 -34.53 14.84 17.94
CA ASP A 256 -34.93 14.67 19.33
C ASP A 256 -35.77 13.40 19.60
N ASP A 257 -36.34 12.81 18.55
CA ASP A 257 -37.01 11.51 18.57
C ASP A 257 -36.07 10.31 18.36
N GLY A 258 -34.76 10.57 18.21
CA GLY A 258 -33.72 9.56 18.01
C GLY A 258 -33.54 9.08 16.58
N LEU A 259 -34.33 9.61 15.62
CA LEU A 259 -34.11 9.31 14.20
C LEU A 259 -32.88 10.00 13.67
N ARG A 260 -32.23 9.39 12.68
CA ARG A 260 -30.97 9.89 12.11
C ARG A 260 -31.00 9.96 10.58
N ALA A 261 -30.41 11.00 10.03
CA ALA A 261 -30.14 11.15 8.61
C ALA A 261 -28.68 11.57 8.38
N LEU A 262 -28.15 11.30 7.19
CA LEU A 262 -26.79 11.70 6.80
C LEU A 262 -26.87 12.87 5.81
N TYR A 263 -26.14 13.94 6.09
CA TYR A 263 -25.86 15.00 5.14
C TYR A 263 -24.56 14.67 4.38
N LYS A 264 -24.65 14.64 3.04
CA LYS A 264 -23.50 14.44 2.16
C LYS A 264 -23.31 15.68 1.27
N PRO A 265 -22.23 16.47 1.47
CA PRO A 265 -21.98 17.70 0.70
C PRO A 265 -21.33 17.39 -0.66
N LYS A 266 -21.89 16.42 -1.37
CA LYS A 266 -21.48 15.98 -2.71
C LYS A 266 -22.70 15.64 -3.55
N ASP A 267 -22.53 15.62 -4.86
CA ASP A 267 -23.60 15.26 -5.79
C ASP A 267 -24.01 13.79 -5.60
N LEU A 268 -25.28 13.54 -5.31
CA LEU A 268 -25.84 12.21 -5.06
C LEU A 268 -26.65 11.66 -6.24
N ARG A 269 -26.53 12.22 -7.44
CA ARG A 269 -27.21 11.66 -8.63
C ARG A 269 -26.79 10.25 -8.93
N ILE A 270 -25.54 9.88 -8.64
CA ILE A 270 -25.04 8.51 -8.80
C ILE A 270 -25.72 7.57 -7.80
N ASP A 271 -25.84 7.95 -6.52
CA ASP A 271 -26.50 7.16 -5.48
C ASP A 271 -27.99 6.97 -5.82
N ALA A 272 -28.67 8.02 -6.28
CA ALA A 272 -30.05 7.94 -6.73
C ALA A 272 -30.23 7.08 -7.99
N ALA A 273 -29.25 7.03 -8.88
CA ALA A 273 -29.26 6.11 -10.02
C ALA A 273 -29.14 4.65 -9.58
N TRP A 274 -28.30 4.38 -8.60
CA TRP A 274 -28.17 3.07 -7.97
C TRP A 274 -29.45 2.62 -7.27
N GLN A 275 -30.10 3.50 -6.51
CA GLN A 275 -31.37 3.19 -5.87
C GLN A 275 -32.42 2.73 -6.89
N ARG A 276 -32.62 3.50 -7.95
CA ARG A 276 -33.57 3.16 -9.04
C ARG A 276 -33.20 1.87 -9.75
N LEU A 277 -31.89 1.62 -9.97
CA LEU A 277 -31.43 0.40 -10.60
C LEU A 277 -31.74 -0.82 -9.74
N VAL A 278 -31.38 -0.80 -8.46
CA VAL A 278 -31.57 -1.91 -7.53
C VAL A 278 -33.07 -2.21 -7.33
N GLU A 279 -33.91 -1.19 -7.16
CA GLU A 279 -35.37 -1.36 -7.10
C GLU A 279 -35.92 -2.08 -8.35
N ARG A 280 -35.44 -1.71 -9.54
CA ARG A 280 -35.84 -2.33 -10.81
C ARG A 280 -35.33 -3.79 -10.94
N LEU A 281 -34.10 -4.06 -10.47
CA LEU A 281 -33.51 -5.38 -10.54
C LEU A 281 -34.20 -6.33 -9.57
N ASN A 282 -34.46 -5.92 -8.33
CA ASN A 282 -35.10 -6.72 -7.28
C ASN A 282 -36.48 -7.28 -7.70
N ALA A 283 -37.14 -6.66 -8.66
CA ALA A 283 -38.42 -7.18 -9.18
C ALA A 283 -38.26 -8.52 -9.94
N ARG A 284 -37.05 -8.91 -10.37
CA ARG A 284 -36.77 -10.10 -11.18
C ARG A 284 -35.53 -10.88 -10.76
N ALA A 285 -34.66 -10.28 -9.97
CA ALA A 285 -33.39 -10.89 -9.58
C ALA A 285 -33.59 -12.13 -8.70
N PRO A 286 -32.69 -13.11 -8.77
CA PRO A 286 -32.73 -14.31 -7.91
C PRO A 286 -32.32 -13.99 -6.45
N ILE A 287 -31.69 -12.83 -6.24
CA ILE A 287 -31.19 -12.36 -4.94
C ILE A 287 -31.57 -10.88 -4.82
N ASP A 288 -32.24 -10.53 -3.73
CA ASP A 288 -32.60 -9.14 -3.42
C ASP A 288 -31.40 -8.40 -2.79
N LEU A 289 -31.21 -7.17 -3.22
CA LEU A 289 -30.13 -6.29 -2.76
C LEU A 289 -30.75 -5.04 -2.12
N ARG A 290 -30.04 -4.46 -1.13
CA ARG A 290 -30.46 -3.22 -0.45
C ARG A 290 -29.45 -2.11 -0.66
N VAL A 291 -29.92 -0.91 -0.98
CA VAL A 291 -29.17 0.35 -0.95
C VAL A 291 -29.83 1.33 0.03
N ALA A 292 -29.06 2.31 0.48
CA ALA A 292 -29.61 3.41 1.28
C ALA A 292 -30.58 4.27 0.47
N HIS A 293 -31.67 4.73 1.07
CA HIS A 293 -32.56 5.72 0.48
C HIS A 293 -31.86 7.07 0.33
N VAL A 294 -32.09 7.75 -0.79
CA VAL A 294 -31.36 8.96 -1.18
C VAL A 294 -32.31 10.09 -1.52
N LEU A 295 -32.06 11.26 -0.96
CA LEU A 295 -32.67 12.53 -1.32
C LEU A 295 -31.62 13.41 -2.01
N ALA A 296 -31.48 13.26 -3.33
CA ALA A 296 -30.50 14.02 -4.11
C ALA A 296 -30.96 15.49 -4.32
N ARG A 297 -30.00 16.41 -4.23
CA ARG A 297 -30.13 17.84 -4.52
C ARG A 297 -29.02 18.28 -5.48
N ASP A 298 -29.05 19.51 -5.92
CA ASP A 298 -28.00 20.05 -6.78
C ASP A 298 -26.70 20.25 -6.02
N GLY A 299 -25.71 19.40 -6.29
CA GLY A 299 -24.40 19.41 -5.68
C GLY A 299 -24.30 18.89 -4.23
N TYR A 300 -25.40 18.43 -3.62
CA TYR A 300 -25.44 17.80 -2.29
C TYR A 300 -26.63 16.87 -2.15
N GLY A 301 -26.78 16.28 -0.98
CA GLY A 301 -27.99 15.51 -0.67
C GLY A 301 -27.97 14.89 0.72
N TRP A 302 -28.99 14.07 0.95
CA TRP A 302 -29.26 13.39 2.21
C TRP A 302 -29.46 11.90 1.95
N THR A 303 -29.03 11.09 2.89
CA THR A 303 -29.31 9.65 2.84
C THR A 303 -29.85 9.16 4.19
N GLU A 304 -30.58 8.04 4.16
CA GLU A 304 -30.90 7.35 5.40
C GLU A 304 -29.62 6.99 6.16
N PHE A 305 -29.71 6.94 7.48
CA PHE A 305 -28.64 6.41 8.31
C PHE A 305 -28.76 4.88 8.37
N VAL A 306 -27.82 4.18 7.75
CA VAL A 306 -27.75 2.72 7.79
C VAL A 306 -27.00 2.28 9.05
N GLY A 307 -27.73 1.66 10.00
CA GLY A 307 -27.16 1.17 11.25
C GLY A 307 -26.77 -0.31 11.14
N HIS A 308 -25.62 -0.66 11.73
CA HIS A 308 -25.20 -2.05 11.86
C HIS A 308 -26.15 -2.82 12.80
N THR A 309 -26.64 -3.99 12.37
CA THR A 309 -27.57 -4.82 13.15
C THR A 309 -27.19 -6.28 13.11
N GLU A 310 -27.48 -7.00 14.22
CA GLU A 310 -27.25 -8.44 14.31
C GLU A 310 -28.14 -9.26 13.38
N CYS A 311 -27.63 -10.41 12.97
CA CYS A 311 -28.42 -11.47 12.34
C CYS A 311 -29.39 -12.11 13.34
N ARG A 312 -30.49 -12.64 12.84
CA ARG A 312 -31.51 -13.39 13.66
C ARG A 312 -31.05 -14.82 13.96
N GLY A 313 -30.12 -15.34 13.15
CA GLY A 313 -29.59 -16.69 13.32
C GLY A 313 -28.39 -16.93 12.38
N SER A 314 -27.60 -17.97 12.70
CA SER A 314 -26.36 -18.27 11.94
C SER A 314 -26.57 -18.61 10.45
N HIS A 315 -27.80 -19.05 10.08
CA HIS A 315 -28.15 -19.31 8.68
C HIS A 315 -28.15 -18.03 7.82
N GLU A 316 -28.28 -16.85 8.43
CA GLU A 316 -28.22 -15.56 7.75
C GLU A 316 -26.81 -15.20 7.34
N PHE A 317 -25.76 -15.83 7.88
CA PHE A 317 -24.37 -15.62 7.43
C PHE A 317 -24.18 -16.06 5.97
N ALA A 318 -24.68 -17.23 5.60
CA ALA A 318 -24.67 -17.71 4.22
C ALA A 318 -25.42 -16.75 3.28
N SER A 319 -26.61 -16.26 3.72
CA SER A 319 -27.39 -15.28 2.96
C SER A 319 -26.65 -13.95 2.77
N PHE A 320 -25.93 -13.49 3.80
CA PHE A 320 -25.09 -12.26 3.73
C PHE A 320 -24.00 -12.40 2.67
N PHE A 321 -23.23 -13.49 2.72
CA PHE A 321 -22.15 -13.69 1.75
C PHE A 321 -22.67 -13.95 0.33
N ARG A 322 -23.81 -14.62 0.17
CA ARG A 322 -24.46 -14.78 -1.11
C ARG A 322 -24.88 -13.43 -1.71
N ARG A 323 -25.40 -12.50 -0.91
CA ARG A 323 -25.70 -11.12 -1.34
C ARG A 323 -24.45 -10.30 -1.61
N ALA A 324 -23.41 -10.48 -0.81
CA ALA A 324 -22.12 -9.81 -1.06
C ALA A 324 -21.50 -10.25 -2.40
N GLY A 325 -21.60 -11.55 -2.74
CA GLY A 325 -21.24 -12.07 -4.07
C GLY A 325 -22.07 -11.46 -5.19
N ALA A 326 -23.38 -11.34 -5.01
CA ALA A 326 -24.27 -10.67 -5.98
C ALA A 326 -23.91 -9.18 -6.15
N TRP A 327 -23.59 -8.47 -5.07
CA TRP A 327 -23.07 -7.11 -5.13
C TRP A 327 -21.75 -7.04 -5.92
N LEU A 328 -20.83 -7.98 -5.69
CA LEU A 328 -19.57 -8.01 -6.45
C LEU A 328 -19.80 -8.13 -7.95
N ALA A 329 -20.74 -9.00 -8.38
CA ALA A 329 -21.10 -9.17 -9.79
C ALA A 329 -21.66 -7.88 -10.40
N LEU A 330 -22.57 -7.22 -9.68
CA LEU A 330 -23.17 -5.96 -10.13
C LEU A 330 -22.16 -4.82 -10.16
N MET A 331 -21.38 -4.65 -9.09
CA MET A 331 -20.34 -3.62 -8.99
C MET A 331 -19.22 -3.80 -10.03
N HIS A 332 -18.85 -5.04 -10.31
CA HIS A 332 -17.88 -5.33 -11.36
C HIS A 332 -18.41 -4.86 -12.72
N CYS A 333 -19.65 -5.17 -13.09
CA CYS A 333 -20.26 -4.70 -14.34
C CYS A 333 -20.31 -3.17 -14.46
N PHE A 334 -20.54 -2.49 -13.34
CA PHE A 334 -20.60 -1.01 -13.28
C PHE A 334 -19.25 -0.33 -13.00
N VAL A 335 -18.15 -1.06 -13.07
CA VAL A 335 -16.78 -0.53 -12.89
C VAL A 335 -16.65 0.28 -11.60
N VAL A 336 -17.21 -0.25 -10.50
CA VAL A 336 -17.07 0.34 -9.17
C VAL A 336 -15.65 0.09 -8.65
N ALA A 337 -15.13 1.01 -7.86
CA ALA A 337 -13.87 0.87 -7.13
C ALA A 337 -14.04 1.34 -5.68
N ASP A 338 -13.00 1.14 -4.84
CA ASP A 338 -12.92 1.68 -3.47
C ASP A 338 -14.00 1.16 -2.51
N MET A 339 -14.51 -0.07 -2.73
CA MET A 339 -15.52 -0.69 -1.87
C MET A 339 -14.85 -1.41 -0.67
N HIS A 340 -14.24 -0.63 0.22
CA HIS A 340 -13.56 -1.14 1.41
C HIS A 340 -14.49 -1.24 2.63
N GLN A 341 -13.96 -1.64 3.81
CA GLN A 341 -14.73 -1.93 5.02
C GLN A 341 -15.63 -0.78 5.49
N GLU A 342 -15.22 0.48 5.29
CA GLU A 342 -15.98 1.65 5.73
C GLU A 342 -17.18 1.95 4.80
N ASN A 343 -17.19 1.37 3.59
CA ASN A 343 -18.19 1.63 2.56
C ASN A 343 -19.30 0.55 2.50
N VAL A 344 -19.24 -0.45 3.38
CA VAL A 344 -20.25 -1.50 3.52
C VAL A 344 -20.73 -1.57 4.96
N ILE A 345 -22.05 -1.60 5.18
CA ILE A 345 -22.65 -1.80 6.50
C ILE A 345 -23.50 -3.07 6.48
N ALA A 346 -23.25 -3.97 7.43
CA ALA A 346 -24.03 -5.19 7.60
C ALA A 346 -25.33 -4.89 8.37
N VAL A 347 -26.47 -5.14 7.74
CA VAL A 347 -27.81 -5.00 8.34
C VAL A 347 -28.46 -6.38 8.35
N GLY A 348 -28.18 -7.15 9.41
CA GLY A 348 -28.51 -8.57 9.42
C GLY A 348 -27.83 -9.29 8.27
N ASP A 349 -28.61 -9.90 7.38
CA ASP A 349 -28.15 -10.63 6.19
C ASP A 349 -27.95 -9.76 4.94
N GLN A 350 -28.07 -8.42 5.07
CA GLN A 350 -27.90 -7.48 3.95
C GLN A 350 -26.56 -6.73 4.06
N PRO A 351 -25.60 -6.94 3.16
CA PRO A 351 -24.44 -6.06 2.98
C PRO A 351 -24.88 -4.82 2.21
N VAL A 352 -25.01 -3.68 2.90
CA VAL A 352 -25.51 -2.43 2.31
C VAL A 352 -24.33 -1.52 1.96
N PRO A 353 -24.07 -1.23 0.67
CA PRO A 353 -23.08 -0.22 0.29
C PRO A 353 -23.62 1.19 0.62
N VAL A 354 -22.76 1.96 1.30
CA VAL A 354 -23.14 3.31 1.77
C VAL A 354 -22.41 4.45 1.04
N ASP A 355 -21.43 4.12 0.22
CA ASP A 355 -20.71 5.07 -0.65
C ASP A 355 -20.45 4.48 -2.04
N LEU A 356 -21.19 4.97 -3.03
CA LEU A 356 -21.15 4.51 -4.42
C LEU A 356 -20.57 5.58 -5.38
N GLU A 357 -19.91 6.62 -4.85
CA GLU A 357 -19.40 7.75 -5.64
C GLU A 357 -18.29 7.35 -6.62
N THR A 358 -17.60 6.24 -6.38
CA THR A 358 -16.52 5.72 -7.22
C THR A 358 -17.00 4.70 -8.27
N THR A 359 -18.25 4.80 -8.69
CA THR A 359 -18.84 4.03 -9.81
C THR A 359 -18.35 4.55 -11.15
N LEU A 360 -18.38 3.72 -12.20
CA LEU A 360 -18.02 4.06 -13.59
C LEU A 360 -16.62 4.68 -13.71
N GLN A 361 -15.65 4.07 -13.08
CA GLN A 361 -14.27 4.56 -13.12
C GLN A 361 -13.69 4.46 -14.54
N ALA A 362 -13.21 5.59 -15.05
CA ALA A 362 -12.47 5.62 -16.30
C ALA A 362 -11.10 4.95 -16.13
N ALA A 363 -10.68 4.16 -17.12
CA ALA A 363 -9.34 3.60 -17.19
C ALA A 363 -8.47 4.48 -18.09
N GLU A 364 -7.30 4.85 -17.60
CA GLU A 364 -6.28 5.44 -18.44
C GLU A 364 -5.71 4.36 -19.38
N GLU A 365 -5.64 4.67 -20.64
CA GLU A 365 -4.94 3.81 -21.58
C GLU A 365 -3.44 3.89 -21.26
N SER A 366 -2.84 2.75 -20.94
CA SER A 366 -1.39 2.67 -20.76
C SER A 366 -0.73 2.79 -22.14
N HIS A 367 -0.21 3.95 -22.46
CA HIS A 367 0.58 4.16 -23.66
C HIS A 367 2.05 4.15 -23.25
N SER A 368 2.60 2.96 -23.05
CA SER A 368 4.06 2.84 -22.95
C SER A 368 4.63 2.84 -24.36
N ASP A 369 5.49 3.80 -24.66
CA ASP A 369 6.28 3.80 -25.90
C ASP A 369 7.32 2.67 -25.88
N ASN A 370 7.55 2.07 -24.72
CA ASN A 370 8.41 0.90 -24.54
C ASN A 370 7.68 -0.37 -24.97
N VAL A 371 8.12 -0.95 -26.09
CA VAL A 371 7.55 -2.17 -26.65
C VAL A 371 7.60 -3.32 -25.64
N ASP A 372 8.68 -3.42 -24.87
CA ASP A 372 8.87 -4.50 -23.90
C ASP A 372 7.98 -4.35 -22.63
N ALA A 373 7.43 -3.16 -22.36
CA ALA A 373 6.49 -2.92 -21.27
C ALA A 373 5.05 -3.38 -21.59
N LYS A 374 4.71 -3.53 -22.88
CA LYS A 374 3.32 -3.81 -23.30
C LYS A 374 2.73 -5.10 -22.74
N ALA A 375 3.53 -6.15 -22.53
CA ALA A 375 3.06 -7.40 -21.92
C ALA A 375 2.69 -7.17 -20.45
N TYR A 376 3.51 -6.40 -19.74
CA TYR A 376 3.30 -6.04 -18.34
C TYR A 376 2.08 -5.11 -18.17
N ASP A 377 1.92 -4.15 -19.07
CA ASP A 377 0.75 -3.27 -19.11
C ASP A 377 -0.54 -4.04 -19.39
N ALA A 378 -0.51 -5.00 -20.33
CA ALA A 378 -1.65 -5.87 -20.60
C ALA A 378 -2.03 -6.75 -19.39
N ALA A 379 -1.04 -7.25 -18.65
CA ALA A 379 -1.28 -8.01 -17.42
C ALA A 379 -1.90 -7.12 -16.33
N ARG A 380 -1.43 -5.88 -16.19
CA ARG A 380 -2.02 -4.88 -15.27
C ARG A 380 -3.46 -4.56 -15.65
N GLU A 381 -3.75 -4.42 -16.94
CA GLU A 381 -5.10 -4.19 -17.45
C GLU A 381 -6.04 -5.35 -17.08
N ILE A 382 -5.61 -6.60 -17.23
CA ILE A 382 -6.39 -7.79 -16.84
C ILE A 382 -6.73 -7.76 -15.34
N ILE A 383 -5.77 -7.48 -14.47
CA ILE A 383 -6.01 -7.37 -13.02
C ILE A 383 -6.91 -6.18 -12.69
N SER A 384 -6.65 -5.01 -13.27
CA SER A 384 -7.45 -3.82 -13.04
C SER A 384 -8.87 -3.91 -13.61
N ASP A 385 -9.08 -4.82 -14.56
CA ASP A 385 -10.40 -5.11 -15.13
C ASP A 385 -11.10 -6.30 -14.45
N SER A 386 -10.48 -6.93 -13.45
CA SER A 386 -11.06 -8.02 -12.67
C SER A 386 -11.91 -7.53 -11.49
N VAL A 387 -12.57 -8.47 -10.81
CA VAL A 387 -13.34 -8.22 -9.57
C VAL A 387 -12.50 -7.67 -8.42
N MET A 388 -11.17 -7.85 -8.45
CA MET A 388 -10.25 -7.26 -7.47
C MET A 388 -10.33 -5.73 -7.43
N ALA A 389 -10.54 -5.10 -8.59
CA ALA A 389 -10.61 -3.65 -8.72
C ALA A 389 -11.80 -3.02 -7.98
N VAL A 390 -12.82 -3.79 -7.64
CA VAL A 390 -14.00 -3.32 -6.90
C VAL A 390 -13.62 -2.92 -5.47
N GLY A 391 -12.65 -3.60 -4.85
CA GLY A 391 -12.25 -3.37 -3.47
C GLY A 391 -13.13 -4.07 -2.43
N LEU A 392 -14.06 -4.93 -2.86
CA LEU A 392 -14.91 -5.71 -1.95
C LEU A 392 -14.15 -6.93 -1.38
N LEU A 393 -13.31 -7.57 -2.20
CA LEU A 393 -12.47 -8.69 -1.79
C LEU A 393 -11.26 -8.23 -0.96
N PRO A 394 -10.74 -9.09 -0.06
CA PRO A 394 -9.54 -8.78 0.69
C PRO A 394 -8.33 -8.47 -0.22
N ALA A 395 -7.67 -7.36 0.01
CA ALA A 395 -6.39 -6.99 -0.57
C ALA A 395 -5.43 -6.63 0.58
N TYR A 396 -4.22 -7.18 0.55
CA TYR A 396 -3.29 -7.05 1.65
C TYR A 396 -2.35 -5.87 1.47
N GLY A 397 -2.20 -5.09 2.53
CA GLY A 397 -1.27 -3.98 2.65
C GLY A 397 -0.39 -4.12 3.89
N ARG A 398 0.56 -3.21 4.05
CA ARG A 398 1.48 -3.17 5.18
C ARG A 398 1.44 -1.81 5.86
N SER A 399 1.34 -1.80 7.18
CA SER A 399 1.42 -0.58 7.99
C SER A 399 2.88 -0.13 8.17
N ALA A 400 3.08 1.10 8.63
CA ALA A 400 4.39 1.64 8.98
C ALA A 400 5.11 0.86 10.10
N GLY A 401 4.39 -0.01 10.84
CA GLY A 401 4.90 -0.89 11.88
C GLY A 401 5.12 -2.34 11.43
N ASP A 402 5.21 -2.58 10.12
CA ASP A 402 5.45 -3.90 9.52
C ASP A 402 4.30 -4.93 9.69
N THR A 403 3.16 -4.51 10.23
CA THR A 403 1.98 -5.37 10.36
C THR A 403 1.24 -5.45 9.02
N VAL A 404 0.97 -6.66 8.54
CA VAL A 404 0.12 -6.91 7.38
C VAL A 404 -1.34 -6.86 7.80
N PHE A 405 -2.16 -6.21 7.01
CA PHE A 405 -3.60 -6.09 7.22
C PHE A 405 -4.35 -6.24 5.90
N ALA A 406 -5.59 -6.70 5.96
CA ALA A 406 -6.46 -6.78 4.81
C ALA A 406 -7.37 -5.55 4.71
N VAL A 407 -7.52 -5.02 3.50
CA VAL A 407 -8.51 -4.00 3.15
C VAL A 407 -9.48 -4.61 2.17
N GLY A 408 -10.77 -4.49 2.44
CA GLY A 408 -11.82 -4.99 1.54
C GLY A 408 -13.19 -4.95 2.21
N GLY A 409 -14.26 -4.77 1.44
CA GLY A 409 -15.61 -4.63 1.98
C GLY A 409 -16.09 -5.84 2.78
N VAL A 410 -15.54 -7.04 2.53
CA VAL A 410 -15.80 -8.26 3.29
C VAL A 410 -14.56 -8.78 4.03
N ALA A 411 -13.55 -7.92 4.26
CA ALA A 411 -12.39 -8.26 5.07
C ALA A 411 -12.70 -8.10 6.57
N SER A 412 -12.11 -8.97 7.39
CA SER A 412 -12.26 -8.96 8.87
C SER A 412 -11.16 -8.18 9.58
N ASP A 413 -10.02 -7.96 8.92
CA ASP A 413 -8.86 -7.37 9.55
C ASP A 413 -8.85 -5.85 9.35
N TRP A 414 -8.58 -5.12 10.44
CA TRP A 414 -8.38 -3.68 10.41
C TRP A 414 -6.90 -3.35 10.57
N ALA A 415 -6.43 -2.40 9.79
CA ALA A 415 -5.13 -1.82 10.06
C ALA A 415 -5.14 -1.16 11.43
N THR A 416 -4.26 -1.60 12.34
CA THR A 416 -4.04 -0.90 13.60
C THR A 416 -3.53 0.49 13.29
N GLN A 417 -4.37 1.50 13.46
CA GLN A 417 -3.96 2.88 13.28
C GLN A 417 -3.35 3.42 14.57
N ARG A 418 -2.12 3.90 14.47
CA ARG A 418 -1.48 4.64 15.57
C ARG A 418 -1.98 6.08 15.55
N ARG A 419 -2.75 6.43 16.56
CA ARG A 419 -3.27 7.79 16.73
C ARG A 419 -2.56 8.50 17.85
N LEU A 420 -2.10 9.74 17.59
CA LEU A 420 -1.64 10.62 18.62
C LEU A 420 -2.84 11.04 19.49
N THR A 421 -2.79 10.70 20.75
CA THR A 421 -3.75 11.08 21.78
C THR A 421 -3.05 11.82 22.91
N TRP A 422 -3.81 12.35 23.84
CA TRP A 422 -3.28 13.07 24.98
C TRP A 422 -3.73 12.39 26.26
N THR A 423 -2.84 12.26 27.23
CA THR A 423 -3.16 11.80 28.60
C THR A 423 -3.05 12.97 29.56
N ASP A 424 -3.77 12.89 30.68
CA ASP A 424 -3.79 13.92 31.75
C ASP A 424 -4.04 15.34 31.21
N ILE A 425 -5.02 15.44 30.27
CA ILE A 425 -5.31 16.65 29.50
C ILE A 425 -5.54 17.84 30.44
N ASN A 426 -4.95 18.98 30.09
CA ASN A 426 -5.06 20.24 30.81
C ASN A 426 -4.57 20.20 32.28
N SER A 427 -3.59 19.35 32.58
CA SER A 427 -2.93 19.24 33.86
C SER A 427 -1.40 19.26 33.74
N ASP A 428 -0.71 19.34 34.87
CA ASP A 428 0.77 19.29 34.92
C ASP A 428 1.35 17.99 34.36
N GLY A 429 0.57 16.92 34.38
CA GLY A 429 0.92 15.59 33.82
C GLY A 429 0.64 15.42 32.33
N MET A 430 0.12 16.44 31.65
CA MET A 430 -0.29 16.31 30.25
C MET A 430 0.88 15.92 29.36
N ARG A 431 0.66 14.87 28.53
CA ARG A 431 1.67 14.36 27.60
C ARG A 431 1.02 13.72 26.39
N PRO A 432 1.71 13.74 25.23
CA PRO A 432 1.28 12.97 24.08
C PRO A 432 1.43 11.47 24.36
N SER A 433 0.50 10.69 23.88
CA SER A 433 0.49 9.23 23.95
C SER A 433 0.10 8.67 22.60
N ILE A 434 0.77 7.62 22.17
CA ILE A 434 0.36 6.89 20.98
C ILE A 434 -0.54 5.76 21.45
N LYS A 435 -1.81 5.81 21.06
CA LYS A 435 -2.72 4.68 21.22
C LYS A 435 -2.83 3.92 19.92
N ASP A 436 -2.68 2.61 20.02
CA ASP A 436 -3.07 1.71 18.94
C ASP A 436 -4.60 1.64 18.98
N GLU A 437 -5.25 2.21 17.96
CA GLU A 437 -6.70 2.19 17.81
C GLU A 437 -7.09 0.81 17.22
N ALA A 438 -7.08 -0.21 18.11
CA ALA A 438 -7.42 -1.59 17.77
C ALA A 438 -8.94 -1.82 17.70
N ASP A 439 -9.75 -0.87 18.19
CA ASP A 439 -11.18 -1.08 18.45
C ASP A 439 -12.08 -0.21 17.56
N ARG A 440 -11.86 -0.20 16.25
CA ARG A 440 -12.97 0.23 15.38
C ARG A 440 -14.01 -0.90 15.33
N PRO A 441 -15.28 -0.61 15.55
CA PRO A 441 -16.31 -1.64 15.47
C PRO A 441 -16.37 -2.18 14.03
N THR A 442 -16.31 -3.50 13.88
CA THR A 442 -16.49 -4.17 12.60
C THR A 442 -17.94 -4.04 12.18
N THR A 443 -18.25 -3.09 11.31
CA THR A 443 -19.62 -2.82 10.87
C THR A 443 -19.95 -3.42 9.50
N ASN A 444 -18.95 -3.92 8.80
CA ASN A 444 -19.04 -4.44 7.43
C ASN A 444 -19.37 -5.93 7.33
N LEU A 445 -19.35 -6.66 8.45
CA LEU A 445 -19.59 -8.09 8.48
C LEU A 445 -20.83 -8.45 9.28
N ALA A 446 -21.54 -9.47 8.81
CA ALA A 446 -22.63 -10.09 9.54
C ALA A 446 -22.15 -10.66 10.88
N HIS A 447 -22.92 -10.46 11.95
CA HIS A 447 -22.55 -10.92 13.28
C HIS A 447 -23.77 -11.42 14.06
N LEU A 448 -23.49 -12.28 15.04
CA LEU A 448 -24.51 -12.81 15.95
C LEU A 448 -23.86 -13.14 17.30
N GLY A 449 -24.35 -12.54 18.38
CA GLY A 449 -23.85 -12.80 19.73
C GLY A 449 -22.33 -12.48 19.88
N GLY A 450 -21.84 -11.44 19.21
CA GLY A 450 -20.44 -11.04 19.24
C GLY A 450 -19.50 -11.84 18.32
N ARG A 451 -19.99 -12.87 17.61
CA ARG A 451 -19.24 -13.60 16.59
C ARG A 451 -19.48 -12.97 15.23
N TYR A 452 -18.43 -12.60 14.54
CA TYR A 452 -18.45 -12.16 13.14
C TYR A 452 -18.26 -13.34 12.20
N ALA A 453 -19.00 -13.32 11.09
CA ALA A 453 -18.85 -14.30 10.02
C ALA A 453 -17.63 -13.94 9.13
N SER A 454 -16.92 -14.96 8.65
CA SER A 454 -15.75 -14.76 7.78
C SER A 454 -16.02 -15.20 6.34
N LEU A 455 -15.37 -14.52 5.37
CA LEU A 455 -15.46 -14.89 3.96
C LEU A 455 -14.95 -16.32 3.72
N ALA A 456 -13.90 -16.75 4.44
CA ALA A 456 -13.34 -18.10 4.29
C ALA A 456 -14.32 -19.20 4.65
N GLU A 457 -15.15 -19.00 5.70
CA GLU A 457 -16.18 -19.97 6.11
C GLU A 457 -17.35 -20.04 5.12
N HIS A 458 -17.59 -18.98 4.34
CA HIS A 458 -18.76 -18.81 3.46
C HIS A 458 -18.36 -18.53 2.00
N LEU A 459 -17.19 -19.00 1.57
CA LEU A 459 -16.66 -18.72 0.23
C LEU A 459 -17.56 -19.29 -0.87
N ASP A 460 -18.10 -20.48 -0.68
CA ASP A 460 -18.99 -21.10 -1.67
C ASP A 460 -20.34 -20.38 -1.77
N ASP A 461 -20.86 -19.84 -0.66
CA ASP A 461 -22.07 -19.00 -0.67
C ASP A 461 -21.81 -17.70 -1.45
N PHE A 462 -20.66 -17.08 -1.22
CA PHE A 462 -20.23 -15.87 -1.92
C PHE A 462 -20.06 -16.10 -3.43
N VAL A 463 -19.37 -17.17 -3.81
CA VAL A 463 -19.17 -17.56 -5.23
C VAL A 463 -20.52 -17.88 -5.89
N SER A 464 -21.39 -18.65 -5.23
CA SER A 464 -22.72 -18.94 -5.76
C SER A 464 -23.53 -17.66 -6.00
N GLY A 465 -23.48 -16.71 -5.05
CA GLY A 465 -24.15 -15.42 -5.22
C GLY A 465 -23.61 -14.61 -6.41
N PHE A 466 -22.28 -14.60 -6.59
CA PHE A 466 -21.64 -13.97 -7.72
C PHE A 466 -22.07 -14.60 -9.06
N GLU A 467 -22.01 -15.92 -9.18
CA GLU A 467 -22.37 -16.64 -10.39
C GLU A 467 -23.83 -16.48 -10.77
N ASP A 468 -24.74 -16.68 -9.81
CA ASP A 468 -26.19 -16.57 -10.02
C ASP A 468 -26.55 -15.16 -10.51
N TYR A 469 -25.95 -14.13 -9.87
CA TYR A 469 -26.24 -12.76 -10.23
C TYR A 469 -25.60 -12.35 -11.56
N ALA A 470 -24.36 -12.79 -11.83
CA ALA A 470 -23.69 -12.55 -13.12
C ALA A 470 -24.48 -13.17 -14.29
N ARG A 471 -24.97 -14.42 -14.14
CA ARG A 471 -25.85 -15.05 -15.15
C ARG A 471 -27.18 -14.33 -15.33
N PHE A 472 -27.75 -13.83 -14.22
CA PHE A 472 -28.94 -12.98 -14.28
C PHE A 472 -28.68 -11.69 -15.07
N LEU A 473 -27.56 -11.00 -14.83
CA LEU A 473 -27.17 -9.78 -15.57
C LEU A 473 -26.97 -10.07 -17.07
N MET A 474 -26.37 -11.20 -17.44
CA MET A 474 -26.27 -11.63 -18.86
C MET A 474 -27.63 -11.69 -19.54
N SER A 475 -28.65 -12.18 -18.84
CA SER A 475 -30.01 -12.33 -19.38
C SER A 475 -30.81 -11.04 -19.43
N THR A 476 -30.40 -10.02 -18.64
CA THR A 476 -31.20 -8.80 -18.46
C THR A 476 -30.88 -7.72 -19.48
N GLY A 477 -29.73 -7.80 -20.16
CA GLY A 477 -29.26 -6.82 -21.13
C GLY A 477 -28.65 -5.56 -20.48
N LEU A 478 -28.48 -4.50 -21.30
CA LEU A 478 -27.83 -3.26 -20.86
C LEU A 478 -28.73 -2.46 -19.90
N LEU A 479 -28.21 -2.14 -18.72
CA LEU A 479 -28.93 -1.49 -17.61
C LEU A 479 -28.39 -0.07 -17.31
N LEU A 480 -27.78 0.58 -18.31
CA LEU A 480 -27.05 1.83 -18.11
C LEU A 480 -27.91 3.09 -18.16
N ASP A 481 -29.23 2.93 -18.36
CA ASP A 481 -30.17 4.06 -18.34
C ASP A 481 -30.18 4.73 -16.95
N GLY A 482 -30.02 6.03 -16.93
CA GLY A 482 -29.96 6.82 -15.70
C GLY A 482 -28.55 7.04 -15.15
N PHE A 483 -27.51 6.48 -15.79
CA PHE A 483 -26.12 6.71 -15.46
C PHE A 483 -25.38 7.61 -16.47
N ALA A 484 -26.08 8.08 -17.50
CA ALA A 484 -25.53 9.04 -18.46
C ALA A 484 -25.41 10.43 -17.85
N ALA A 485 -24.33 11.14 -18.17
CA ALA A 485 -24.04 12.51 -17.71
C ALA A 485 -24.09 12.69 -16.17
N VAL A 486 -23.75 11.66 -15.41
CA VAL A 486 -23.68 11.72 -13.94
C VAL A 486 -22.23 11.97 -13.51
N PRO A 487 -22.00 12.91 -12.57
CA PRO A 487 -20.68 13.12 -12.02
C PRO A 487 -20.29 11.94 -11.10
N VAL A 488 -19.06 11.45 -11.27
CA VAL A 488 -18.49 10.38 -10.48
C VAL A 488 -17.16 10.82 -9.89
N ARG A 489 -16.85 10.41 -8.69
CA ARG A 489 -15.56 10.71 -8.05
C ARG A 489 -14.45 9.98 -8.78
N LYS A 490 -13.37 10.70 -9.10
CA LYS A 490 -12.12 10.11 -9.59
C LYS A 490 -11.09 10.09 -8.48
N VAL A 491 -10.70 8.89 -8.05
CA VAL A 491 -9.57 8.71 -7.12
C VAL A 491 -8.29 8.77 -7.96
N VAL A 492 -7.50 9.82 -7.76
CA VAL A 492 -6.21 10.01 -8.45
C VAL A 492 -5.08 9.30 -7.71
N ARG A 493 -5.11 9.35 -6.37
CA ARG A 493 -4.16 8.67 -5.49
C ARG A 493 -4.87 8.12 -4.25
N PRO A 494 -4.32 7.07 -3.61
CA PRO A 494 -4.87 6.55 -2.35
C PRO A 494 -4.93 7.64 -1.28
N THR A 495 -6.01 7.70 -0.51
CA THR A 495 -6.23 8.68 0.56
C THR A 495 -5.11 8.64 1.61
N GLN A 496 -4.57 7.47 1.92
CA GLN A 496 -3.44 7.32 2.85
C GLN A 496 -2.21 8.14 2.43
N PHE A 497 -1.97 8.28 1.13
CA PHE A 497 -0.87 9.11 0.63
C PHE A 497 -1.11 10.58 0.95
N TYR A 498 -2.32 11.09 0.75
CA TYR A 498 -2.67 12.46 1.11
C TYR A 498 -2.64 12.68 2.62
N SER A 499 -3.09 11.71 3.41
CA SER A 499 -3.03 11.77 4.87
C SER A 499 -1.58 11.89 5.38
N MET A 500 -0.64 11.18 4.76
CA MET A 500 0.79 11.33 5.04
C MET A 500 1.29 12.76 4.74
N LEU A 501 0.90 13.36 3.62
CA LEU A 501 1.28 14.72 3.26
C LEU A 501 0.64 15.75 4.20
N LEU A 502 -0.63 15.58 4.57
CA LEU A 502 -1.33 16.43 5.53
C LEU A 502 -0.66 16.37 6.91
N HIS A 503 -0.19 15.19 7.32
CA HIS A 503 0.56 15.06 8.57
C HIS A 503 1.89 15.86 8.53
N ARG A 504 2.61 15.82 7.41
CA ARG A 504 3.84 16.63 7.21
C ARG A 504 3.56 18.14 7.23
N LEU A 505 2.42 18.58 6.70
CA LEU A 505 2.01 19.99 6.70
C LEU A 505 1.58 20.48 8.10
N LYS A 506 1.31 19.57 9.03
CA LYS A 506 1.05 19.90 10.45
C LYS A 506 2.30 19.85 11.32
N ASP A 507 3.48 19.54 10.74
CA ASP A 507 4.77 19.56 11.46
C ASP A 507 5.16 21.01 11.79
N ASP A 508 5.24 21.35 13.06
CA ASP A 508 5.51 22.69 13.57
C ASP A 508 6.89 23.22 13.21
N ARG A 509 7.88 22.35 12.98
CA ARG A 509 9.26 22.71 12.60
C ARG A 509 9.34 23.52 11.29
N MET A 510 8.31 23.46 10.46
CA MET A 510 8.23 24.19 9.19
C MET A 510 7.33 25.41 9.25
N MET A 511 6.67 25.68 10.38
CA MET A 511 5.66 26.75 10.50
C MET A 511 6.23 28.17 10.69
N ASP A 512 7.54 28.33 10.77
CA ASP A 512 8.25 29.60 10.84
C ASP A 512 8.33 30.34 9.50
N ASP A 513 8.19 29.64 8.37
CA ASP A 513 8.29 30.23 7.03
C ASP A 513 7.30 29.56 6.06
N GLY A 514 6.42 30.38 5.46
CA GLY A 514 5.35 29.88 4.58
C GLY A 514 5.86 29.19 3.31
N VAL A 515 7.02 29.58 2.80
CA VAL A 515 7.63 28.89 1.63
C VAL A 515 8.16 27.52 2.05
N ARG A 516 8.97 27.46 3.11
CA ARG A 516 9.53 26.19 3.63
C ARG A 516 8.44 25.19 3.99
N TRP A 517 7.33 25.68 4.50
CA TRP A 517 6.16 24.90 4.80
C TRP A 517 5.44 24.42 3.53
N SER A 518 5.08 25.32 2.64
CA SER A 518 4.24 25.00 1.48
C SER A 518 4.92 24.10 0.46
N VAL A 519 6.26 24.19 0.31
CA VAL A 519 7.02 23.29 -0.58
C VAL A 519 6.97 21.82 -0.13
N GLN A 520 6.52 21.51 1.11
CA GLN A 520 6.31 20.13 1.52
C GLN A 520 5.21 19.44 0.72
N ALA A 521 4.21 20.18 0.25
CA ALA A 521 3.17 19.66 -0.65
C ALA A 521 3.73 19.35 -2.06
N ASP A 522 4.82 19.97 -2.47
CA ASP A 522 5.46 19.71 -3.78
C ASP A 522 6.29 18.40 -3.80
N PHE A 523 6.26 17.61 -2.73
CA PHE A 523 6.67 16.21 -2.75
C PHE A 523 5.98 15.41 -3.89
N LEU A 524 4.78 15.82 -4.28
CA LEU A 524 4.03 15.27 -5.41
C LEU A 524 4.83 15.28 -6.72
N ALA A 525 5.73 16.24 -6.91
CA ALA A 525 6.58 16.34 -8.09
C ALA A 525 7.50 15.12 -8.29
N ARG A 526 7.85 14.41 -7.21
CA ARG A 526 8.64 13.16 -7.30
C ARG A 526 7.91 12.03 -8.01
N LEU A 527 6.59 12.12 -8.09
CA LEU A 527 5.72 11.11 -8.70
C LEU A 527 5.34 11.47 -10.15
N ALA A 528 5.85 12.58 -10.66
CA ALA A 528 5.62 13.00 -12.04
C ALA A 528 6.39 12.10 -13.02
N ASP A 529 5.85 11.95 -14.21
CA ASP A 529 6.56 11.34 -15.33
C ASP A 529 7.61 12.32 -15.87
N TRP A 530 8.88 12.04 -15.55
CA TRP A 530 10.01 12.86 -15.97
C TRP A 530 10.63 12.41 -17.29
N ASP A 531 10.17 11.31 -17.89
CA ASP A 531 10.64 10.87 -19.21
C ASP A 531 9.96 11.64 -20.32
N ARG A 532 8.77 12.14 -20.08
CA ARG A 532 8.06 13.01 -21.02
C ARG A 532 8.40 14.47 -20.81
N ASP A 533 8.55 15.20 -21.91
CA ASP A 533 8.75 16.65 -21.88
C ASP A 533 7.54 17.38 -21.30
N ALA A 534 6.33 16.89 -21.57
CA ALA A 534 5.08 17.38 -20.99
C ALA A 534 4.33 16.22 -20.30
N ASP A 535 4.06 16.37 -19.01
CA ASP A 535 3.19 15.45 -18.26
C ASP A 535 1.75 16.01 -18.31
N PRO A 536 0.80 15.35 -18.97
CA PRO A 536 -0.59 15.84 -19.08
C PRO A 536 -1.28 15.91 -17.73
N ARG A 537 -0.78 15.21 -16.69
CA ARG A 537 -1.31 15.24 -15.32
C ARG A 537 -0.71 16.37 -14.46
N TRP A 538 0.25 17.12 -14.98
CA TRP A 538 0.89 18.20 -14.21
C TRP A 538 -0.11 19.22 -13.63
N PRO A 539 -1.19 19.63 -14.35
CA PRO A 539 -2.21 20.51 -13.77
C PRO A 539 -2.93 19.90 -12.56
N LEU A 540 -3.11 18.55 -12.50
CA LEU A 540 -3.72 17.89 -11.34
C LEU A 540 -2.85 18.04 -10.09
N GLN A 541 -1.52 17.96 -10.23
CA GLN A 541 -0.62 18.14 -9.09
C GLN A 541 -0.71 19.55 -8.48
N ARG A 542 -1.00 20.55 -9.29
CA ARG A 542 -1.25 21.92 -8.78
C ARG A 542 -2.54 21.98 -7.96
N ALA A 543 -3.61 21.34 -8.43
CA ALA A 543 -4.88 21.25 -7.70
C ALA A 543 -4.73 20.42 -6.41
N GLU A 544 -3.94 19.32 -6.45
CA GLU A 544 -3.60 18.51 -5.26
C GLU A 544 -2.89 19.37 -4.21
N ARG A 545 -1.86 20.14 -4.60
CA ARG A 545 -1.14 21.03 -3.68
C ARG A 545 -2.04 22.07 -3.07
N SER A 546 -2.89 22.74 -3.87
CA SER A 546 -3.82 23.76 -3.39
C SER A 546 -4.75 23.21 -2.31
N ALA A 547 -5.34 22.03 -2.52
CA ALA A 547 -6.20 21.40 -1.54
C ALA A 547 -5.44 21.03 -0.24
N LEU A 548 -4.22 20.47 -0.36
CA LEU A 548 -3.39 20.08 0.79
C LEU A 548 -2.97 21.29 1.64
N LEU A 549 -2.64 22.43 1.00
CA LEU A 549 -2.27 23.65 1.72
C LEU A 549 -3.44 24.28 2.50
N GLU A 550 -4.67 23.92 2.16
CA GLU A 550 -5.87 24.22 2.92
C GLU A 550 -6.27 23.09 3.90
N LEU A 551 -5.40 22.12 4.14
CA LEU A 551 -5.65 20.94 4.96
C LEU A 551 -6.83 20.07 4.50
N ASN A 552 -7.13 20.06 3.20
CA ASN A 552 -8.15 19.23 2.59
C ASN A 552 -7.52 18.06 1.81
N VAL A 553 -8.21 16.94 1.79
CA VAL A 553 -7.90 15.84 0.85
C VAL A 553 -8.38 16.27 -0.54
N PRO A 554 -7.54 16.19 -1.59
CA PRO A 554 -7.92 16.52 -2.95
C PRO A 554 -9.16 15.77 -3.43
N PHE A 555 -10.04 16.44 -4.15
CA PHE A 555 -11.28 15.87 -4.66
C PHE A 555 -11.42 16.16 -6.16
N PHE A 556 -11.60 15.11 -6.95
CA PHE A 556 -11.72 15.20 -8.40
C PHE A 556 -13.00 14.51 -8.87
N VAL A 557 -13.57 15.03 -9.94
CA VAL A 557 -14.81 14.54 -10.54
C VAL A 557 -14.60 14.31 -12.04
N MET A 558 -15.22 13.26 -12.56
CA MET A 558 -15.39 13.02 -14.00
C MET A 558 -16.87 12.90 -14.32
N GLN A 559 -17.25 13.19 -15.56
CA GLN A 559 -18.56 12.79 -16.06
C GLN A 559 -18.49 11.31 -16.49
N SER A 560 -19.54 10.55 -16.24
CA SER A 560 -19.61 9.11 -16.57
C SER A 560 -19.30 8.81 -18.05
N GLU A 561 -19.64 9.73 -18.95
CA GLU A 561 -19.39 9.66 -20.40
C GLU A 561 -18.15 10.44 -20.85
N GLY A 562 -17.51 11.15 -19.91
CA GLY A 562 -16.40 12.05 -20.19
C GLY A 562 -15.02 11.43 -19.95
N THR A 563 -14.01 12.12 -20.46
CA THR A 563 -12.60 11.74 -20.29
C THR A 563 -11.79 12.78 -19.51
N GLY A 564 -12.40 13.94 -19.18
CA GLY A 564 -11.74 15.02 -18.45
C GLY A 564 -11.91 14.89 -16.94
N ILE A 565 -10.81 15.07 -16.20
CA ILE A 565 -10.81 15.17 -14.74
C ILE A 565 -11.03 16.64 -14.38
N THR A 566 -12.08 16.92 -13.60
CA THR A 566 -12.39 18.27 -13.12
C THR A 566 -11.95 18.42 -11.67
N ASP A 567 -11.19 19.45 -11.37
CA ASP A 567 -10.79 19.81 -10.00
C ASP A 567 -11.88 20.64 -9.28
N THR A 568 -11.61 21.01 -8.03
CA THR A 568 -12.53 21.78 -7.20
C THR A 568 -12.73 23.23 -7.68
N ALA A 569 -11.82 23.76 -8.49
CA ALA A 569 -11.90 25.09 -9.11
C ALA A 569 -12.66 25.06 -10.45
N GLY A 570 -13.07 23.87 -10.92
CA GLY A 570 -13.74 23.70 -12.21
C GLY A 570 -12.77 23.58 -13.40
N THR A 571 -11.46 23.46 -13.15
CA THR A 571 -10.47 23.24 -14.20
C THR A 571 -10.58 21.82 -14.71
N VAL A 572 -10.72 21.66 -16.03
CA VAL A 572 -10.80 20.35 -16.67
C VAL A 572 -9.44 19.96 -17.24
N VAL A 573 -8.90 18.85 -16.76
CA VAL A 573 -7.66 18.24 -17.28
C VAL A 573 -8.04 17.08 -18.19
N PRO A 574 -7.79 17.19 -19.51
CA PRO A 574 -8.05 16.08 -20.44
C PRO A 574 -7.18 14.87 -20.12
N THR A 575 -7.76 13.69 -20.29
CA THR A 575 -7.02 12.42 -20.20
C THR A 575 -7.28 11.58 -21.45
N SER A 576 -6.39 10.64 -21.74
CA SER A 576 -6.58 9.62 -22.77
C SER A 576 -7.39 8.42 -22.26
N ALA A 577 -8.18 8.63 -21.21
CA ALA A 577 -8.92 7.56 -20.56
C ALA A 577 -10.14 7.12 -21.39
N LYS A 578 -10.49 5.83 -21.30
CA LYS A 578 -11.79 5.35 -21.78
C LYS A 578 -12.87 5.72 -20.75
N PRO A 579 -14.00 6.35 -21.17
CA PRO A 579 -15.08 6.71 -20.26
C PRO A 579 -15.62 5.51 -19.45
N GLY A 580 -15.97 5.75 -18.19
CA GLY A 580 -16.45 4.68 -17.30
C GLY A 580 -17.76 4.04 -17.79
N LEU A 581 -18.68 4.82 -18.33
CA LEU A 581 -19.93 4.30 -18.89
C LEU A 581 -19.68 3.38 -20.12
N GLN A 582 -18.71 3.72 -20.95
CA GLN A 582 -18.31 2.87 -22.06
C GLN A 582 -17.69 1.55 -21.58
N ARG A 583 -16.83 1.61 -20.54
CA ARG A 583 -16.25 0.40 -19.92
C ARG A 583 -17.33 -0.52 -19.35
N ALA A 584 -18.30 0.04 -18.63
CA ALA A 584 -19.41 -0.74 -18.09
C ALA A 584 -20.22 -1.41 -19.20
N ARG A 585 -20.50 -0.69 -20.30
CA ARG A 585 -21.15 -1.26 -21.48
C ARG A 585 -20.37 -2.42 -22.08
N GLU A 586 -19.07 -2.25 -22.26
CA GLU A 586 -18.20 -3.28 -22.82
C GLU A 586 -18.12 -4.52 -21.92
N ARG A 587 -18.05 -4.34 -20.59
CA ARG A 587 -18.07 -5.45 -19.62
C ARG A 587 -19.36 -6.25 -19.68
N MET A 588 -20.52 -5.57 -19.71
CA MET A 588 -21.81 -6.23 -19.81
C MET A 588 -21.96 -7.01 -21.14
N LEU A 589 -21.44 -6.47 -22.25
CA LEU A 589 -21.47 -7.14 -23.55
C LEU A 589 -20.50 -8.33 -23.66
N ARG A 590 -19.40 -8.31 -22.91
CA ARG A 590 -18.42 -9.41 -22.89
C ARG A 590 -18.71 -10.46 -21.83
N LEU A 591 -19.70 -10.22 -20.97
CA LEU A 591 -20.01 -11.13 -19.87
C LEU A 591 -20.55 -12.44 -20.46
N ASP A 592 -19.79 -13.52 -20.29
CA ASP A 592 -20.12 -14.89 -20.69
C ASP A 592 -19.67 -15.89 -19.61
N ASP A 593 -19.99 -17.15 -19.77
CA ASP A 593 -19.62 -18.19 -18.79
C ASP A 593 -18.10 -18.31 -18.60
N ARG A 594 -17.29 -17.99 -19.61
CA ARG A 594 -15.82 -18.00 -19.50
C ARG A 594 -15.32 -16.85 -18.64
N GLN A 595 -15.88 -15.67 -18.82
CA GLN A 595 -15.55 -14.51 -17.98
C GLN A 595 -16.02 -14.74 -16.53
N ILE A 596 -17.19 -15.30 -16.33
CA ILE A 596 -17.69 -15.66 -15.00
C ILE A 596 -16.73 -16.65 -14.32
N ALA A 597 -16.33 -17.70 -15.01
CA ALA A 597 -15.40 -18.70 -14.50
C ALA A 597 -14.04 -18.09 -14.14
N TRP A 598 -13.48 -17.19 -14.98
CA TRP A 598 -12.26 -16.46 -14.67
C TRP A 598 -12.39 -15.60 -13.39
N GLN A 599 -13.47 -14.85 -13.25
CA GLN A 599 -13.69 -14.03 -12.06
C GLN A 599 -13.88 -14.89 -10.81
N VAL A 600 -14.53 -16.05 -10.92
CA VAL A 600 -14.66 -17.01 -9.80
C VAL A 600 -13.28 -17.51 -9.34
N GLU A 601 -12.38 -17.84 -10.28
CA GLU A 601 -11.01 -18.20 -9.91
C GLU A 601 -10.28 -17.07 -9.18
N VAL A 602 -10.45 -15.82 -9.63
CA VAL A 602 -9.88 -14.63 -8.96
C VAL A 602 -10.48 -14.47 -7.56
N ILE A 603 -11.80 -14.66 -7.39
CA ILE A 603 -12.47 -14.62 -6.08
C ILE A 603 -11.89 -15.67 -5.14
N ARG A 604 -11.82 -16.92 -5.59
CA ARG A 604 -11.28 -18.03 -4.78
C ARG A 604 -9.84 -17.78 -4.39
N GLN A 605 -9.04 -17.23 -5.30
CA GLN A 605 -7.65 -16.90 -5.03
C GLN A 605 -7.49 -15.74 -4.03
N ALA A 606 -8.30 -14.70 -4.14
CA ALA A 606 -8.27 -13.54 -3.25
C ALA A 606 -8.75 -13.87 -1.82
N ALA A 607 -9.69 -14.81 -1.72
CA ALA A 607 -10.25 -15.29 -0.44
C ALA A 607 -9.45 -16.44 0.18
N ALA A 608 -8.46 -17.01 -0.53
CA ALA A 608 -7.67 -18.11 -0.02
C ALA A 608 -6.87 -17.68 1.21
N SER A 609 -7.18 -18.28 2.35
CA SER A 609 -6.37 -18.18 3.56
C SER A 609 -5.20 -19.19 3.49
N ILE A 610 -4.16 -18.97 4.31
CA ILE A 610 -3.09 -19.95 4.47
C ILE A 610 -3.73 -21.24 5.00
N ASP A 611 -3.64 -22.32 4.22
CA ASP A 611 -4.15 -23.63 4.61
C ASP A 611 -3.13 -24.32 5.50
N ASP A 612 -3.37 -24.30 6.80
CA ASP A 612 -2.53 -24.97 7.80
C ASP A 612 -2.79 -26.49 7.91
N GLN A 613 -3.76 -27.02 7.14
CA GLN A 613 -4.05 -28.45 7.16
C GLN A 613 -3.01 -29.21 6.31
N PRO A 614 -2.27 -30.16 6.93
CA PRO A 614 -1.25 -30.93 6.20
C PRO A 614 -1.95 -31.84 5.18
N LYS A 615 -1.77 -31.54 3.90
CA LYS A 615 -2.16 -32.44 2.80
C LYS A 615 -1.22 -33.66 2.81
N GLN A 616 -1.78 -34.87 2.83
CA GLN A 616 -0.97 -36.09 2.90
C GLN A 616 -0.32 -36.39 1.54
N LEU A 617 0.96 -36.82 1.59
CA LEU A 617 1.59 -37.43 0.44
C LEU A 617 1.00 -38.82 0.20
N VAL A 618 0.80 -39.17 -1.06
CA VAL A 618 0.47 -40.52 -1.46
C VAL A 618 1.65 -41.44 -1.09
N PRO A 619 1.42 -42.58 -0.38
CA PRO A 619 2.50 -43.52 -0.04
C PRO A 619 3.22 -43.98 -1.28
N ILE A 620 4.56 -44.01 -1.24
CA ILE A 620 5.40 -44.51 -2.33
C ILE A 620 5.43 -46.02 -2.28
N ASP A 621 5.19 -46.68 -3.39
CA ASP A 621 5.60 -48.07 -3.58
C ASP A 621 7.15 -48.13 -3.55
N GLN A 622 7.70 -48.86 -2.59
CA GLN A 622 9.15 -49.01 -2.44
C GLN A 622 9.84 -49.63 -3.67
N ALA A 623 9.08 -50.28 -4.55
CA ALA A 623 9.58 -50.88 -5.78
C ALA A 623 9.69 -49.89 -6.96
N ALA A 624 9.19 -48.66 -6.81
CA ALA A 624 9.21 -47.70 -7.92
C ALA A 624 10.60 -47.05 -8.06
N THR A 625 11.19 -47.22 -9.23
CA THR A 625 12.50 -46.65 -9.55
C THR A 625 12.32 -45.30 -10.23
N PRO A 626 12.98 -44.25 -9.74
CA PRO A 626 13.01 -42.96 -10.45
C PRO A 626 13.68 -43.11 -11.81
N THR A 627 13.09 -42.52 -12.84
CA THR A 627 13.69 -42.47 -14.19
C THR A 627 13.91 -41.04 -14.61
N GLN A 628 15.01 -40.77 -15.32
CA GLN A 628 15.26 -39.42 -15.86
C GLN A 628 14.14 -38.92 -16.78
N ASP A 629 13.58 -39.79 -17.59
CA ASP A 629 12.50 -39.48 -18.50
C ASP A 629 11.24 -38.94 -17.77
N ALA A 630 10.96 -39.47 -16.58
CA ALA A 630 9.81 -38.99 -15.79
C ALA A 630 10.02 -37.54 -15.30
N PHE A 631 11.24 -37.19 -14.91
CA PHE A 631 11.57 -35.85 -14.48
C PHE A 631 11.60 -34.85 -15.64
N ILE A 632 12.11 -35.28 -16.82
CA ILE A 632 12.08 -34.45 -18.05
C ILE A 632 10.63 -34.21 -18.48
N ALA A 633 9.81 -35.24 -18.48
CA ALA A 633 8.40 -35.13 -18.89
C ALA A 633 7.62 -34.17 -17.99
N GLU A 634 7.83 -34.21 -16.66
CA GLU A 634 7.17 -33.29 -15.74
C GLU A 634 7.69 -31.85 -15.87
N ALA A 635 9.01 -31.66 -16.02
CA ALA A 635 9.59 -30.34 -16.25
C ALA A 635 9.05 -29.72 -17.56
N SER A 636 8.89 -30.53 -18.61
CA SER A 636 8.33 -30.09 -19.90
C SER A 636 6.83 -29.74 -19.80
N LYS A 637 6.05 -30.56 -19.10
CA LYS A 637 4.64 -30.27 -18.81
C LYS A 637 4.48 -28.95 -18.05
N ILE A 638 5.30 -28.71 -17.02
CA ILE A 638 5.31 -27.45 -16.27
C ILE A 638 5.73 -26.27 -17.16
N ALA A 639 6.74 -26.47 -18.02
CA ALA A 639 7.18 -25.41 -18.94
C ALA A 639 6.07 -25.01 -19.92
N GLU A 640 5.34 -25.98 -20.48
CA GLU A 640 4.17 -25.72 -21.33
C GLU A 640 3.09 -24.96 -20.57
N GLU A 641 2.74 -25.38 -19.37
CA GLU A 641 1.72 -24.75 -18.52
C GLU A 641 2.06 -23.30 -18.19
N ILE A 642 3.30 -23.03 -17.78
CA ILE A 642 3.75 -21.66 -17.50
C ILE A 642 3.79 -20.82 -18.78
N ALA A 643 4.17 -21.40 -19.93
CA ALA A 643 4.18 -20.70 -21.21
C ALA A 643 2.76 -20.36 -21.71
N GLU A 644 1.78 -21.23 -21.47
CA GLU A 644 0.35 -20.99 -21.79
C GLU A 644 -0.26 -19.89 -20.89
N ALA A 645 0.18 -19.81 -19.64
CA ALA A 645 -0.26 -18.77 -18.71
C ALA A 645 0.35 -17.38 -19.01
N ALA A 646 1.33 -17.29 -19.91
CA ALA A 646 2.03 -16.06 -20.24
C ALA A 646 1.14 -15.07 -21.01
N ILE A 647 1.11 -13.83 -20.55
CA ILE A 647 0.53 -12.70 -21.26
C ILE A 647 1.63 -12.12 -22.16
N ARG A 648 1.50 -12.34 -23.47
CA ARG A 648 2.52 -11.98 -24.45
C ARG A 648 2.14 -10.76 -25.24
N ARG A 649 3.10 -9.89 -25.48
CA ARG A 649 3.03 -8.78 -26.44
C ARG A 649 4.41 -8.59 -27.05
N ASP A 650 4.46 -8.60 -28.35
CA ASP A 650 5.72 -8.50 -29.12
C ASP A 650 6.76 -9.54 -28.62
N SER A 651 7.95 -9.08 -28.17
CA SER A 651 9.04 -9.92 -27.64
C SER A 651 8.96 -10.21 -26.14
N ALA A 652 8.03 -9.57 -25.41
CA ALA A 652 7.94 -9.65 -23.95
C ALA A 652 6.80 -10.56 -23.47
N ALA A 653 7.00 -11.12 -22.28
CA ALA A 653 6.00 -11.89 -21.55
C ALA A 653 5.89 -11.40 -20.10
N ALA A 654 4.68 -11.48 -19.55
CA ALA A 654 4.37 -11.20 -18.15
C ALA A 654 3.38 -12.23 -17.62
N TRP A 655 3.36 -12.42 -16.31
CA TRP A 655 2.47 -13.35 -15.64
C TRP A 655 1.66 -12.69 -14.53
N ILE A 656 0.44 -13.19 -14.35
CA ILE A 656 -0.38 -12.93 -13.18
C ILE A 656 -0.24 -14.13 -12.24
N GLY A 657 0.14 -13.88 -11.02
CA GLY A 657 0.37 -14.93 -10.04
C GLY A 657 0.38 -14.41 -8.61
N LEU A 658 0.81 -15.24 -7.67
CA LEU A 658 0.92 -14.89 -6.27
C LEU A 658 2.24 -14.18 -6.00
N GLY A 659 2.17 -12.86 -5.87
CA GLY A 659 3.28 -12.02 -5.43
C GLY A 659 3.31 -11.90 -3.90
N SER A 660 4.50 -11.88 -3.31
CA SER A 660 4.66 -11.66 -1.87
C SER A 660 4.33 -10.22 -1.47
N VAL A 661 3.56 -10.05 -0.42
CA VAL A 661 3.32 -8.73 0.18
C VAL A 661 4.52 -8.38 1.05
N ALA A 662 5.36 -7.50 0.52
CA ALA A 662 6.57 -6.91 1.13
C ALA A 662 7.06 -7.59 2.42
N ALA A 663 7.97 -8.57 2.31
CA ALA A 663 8.64 -9.26 3.43
C ALA A 663 7.70 -9.93 4.47
N SER A 664 6.51 -10.34 4.05
CA SER A 664 5.59 -11.14 4.86
C SER A 664 5.39 -12.54 4.24
N ASP A 665 4.82 -13.44 5.02
CA ASP A 665 4.38 -14.75 4.52
C ASP A 665 3.09 -14.66 3.69
N VAL A 666 2.45 -13.49 3.64
CA VAL A 666 1.24 -13.24 2.89
C VAL A 666 1.56 -13.05 1.41
N SER A 667 0.80 -13.72 0.56
CA SER A 667 0.84 -13.57 -0.89
C SER A 667 -0.51 -13.11 -1.40
N GLN A 668 -0.50 -12.29 -2.46
CA GLN A 668 -1.72 -11.85 -3.12
C GLN A 668 -1.59 -11.92 -4.63
N LEU A 669 -2.73 -11.97 -5.30
CA LEU A 669 -2.78 -11.97 -6.75
C LEU A 669 -2.30 -10.62 -7.29
N ALA A 670 -1.28 -10.67 -8.14
CA ALA A 670 -0.65 -9.48 -8.72
C ALA A 670 -0.02 -9.81 -10.09
N VAL A 671 0.32 -8.79 -10.86
CA VAL A 671 1.30 -8.96 -11.94
C VAL A 671 2.65 -9.20 -11.29
N LEU A 672 3.32 -10.28 -11.68
CA LEU A 672 4.59 -10.66 -11.07
C LEU A 672 5.69 -9.64 -11.38
N GLY A 673 6.50 -9.33 -10.35
CA GLY A 673 7.64 -8.42 -10.45
C GLY A 673 8.83 -9.01 -11.18
N HIS A 674 9.99 -8.35 -11.01
CA HIS A 674 11.23 -8.74 -11.69
C HIS A 674 12.15 -9.62 -10.83
N ASP A 675 11.74 -9.96 -9.61
CA ASP A 675 12.56 -10.71 -8.66
C ASP A 675 12.72 -12.19 -9.02
N LEU A 676 13.67 -12.83 -8.35
CA LEU A 676 13.94 -14.26 -8.49
C LEU A 676 12.93 -15.13 -7.71
N TYR A 677 12.40 -14.62 -6.60
CA TYR A 677 11.65 -15.43 -5.64
C TYR A 677 10.28 -15.85 -6.19
N SER A 678 9.45 -14.88 -6.55
CA SER A 678 8.12 -15.09 -7.11
C SER A 678 7.97 -14.47 -8.50
N GLY A 679 8.92 -13.68 -8.95
CA GLY A 679 8.85 -12.85 -10.14
C GLY A 679 9.33 -13.51 -11.42
N ASN A 680 9.33 -12.69 -12.46
CA ASN A 680 9.64 -13.11 -13.83
C ASN A 680 11.08 -13.60 -14.00
N ALA A 681 12.05 -13.10 -13.19
CA ALA A 681 13.43 -13.58 -13.27
C ALA A 681 13.57 -15.04 -12.81
N GLY A 682 12.76 -15.46 -11.82
CA GLY A 682 12.72 -16.88 -11.40
C GLY A 682 12.10 -17.78 -12.47
N ILE A 683 11.03 -17.32 -13.12
CA ILE A 683 10.40 -18.03 -14.25
C ILE A 683 11.39 -18.13 -15.42
N ALA A 684 12.10 -17.05 -15.75
CA ALA A 684 13.10 -17.00 -16.79
C ALA A 684 14.25 -18.00 -16.53
N LEU A 685 14.74 -18.06 -15.30
CA LEU A 685 15.78 -19.00 -14.91
C LEU A 685 15.34 -20.46 -15.06
N PHE A 686 14.09 -20.77 -14.73
CA PHE A 686 13.52 -22.10 -14.99
C PHE A 686 13.49 -22.42 -16.48
N PHE A 687 13.02 -21.50 -17.33
CA PHE A 687 13.01 -21.70 -18.77
C PHE A 687 14.42 -21.83 -19.34
N ALA A 688 15.39 -21.05 -18.85
CA ALA A 688 16.80 -21.17 -19.26
C ALA A 688 17.39 -22.53 -18.91
N ALA A 689 17.07 -23.07 -17.72
CA ALA A 689 17.45 -24.43 -17.35
C ALA A 689 16.76 -25.50 -18.22
N HIS A 690 15.47 -25.32 -18.54
CA HIS A 690 14.74 -26.25 -19.41
C HIS A 690 15.25 -26.21 -20.85
N ALA A 691 15.74 -25.08 -21.34
CA ALA A 691 16.33 -24.97 -22.67
C ALA A 691 17.54 -25.91 -22.87
N LYS A 692 18.27 -26.27 -21.79
CA LYS A 692 19.35 -27.26 -21.85
C LYS A 692 18.91 -28.66 -22.23
N THR A 693 17.62 -28.99 -22.11
CA THR A 693 17.05 -30.26 -22.61
C THR A 693 16.90 -30.30 -24.16
N GLY A 694 17.27 -29.23 -24.84
CA GLY A 694 17.15 -29.07 -26.29
C GLY A 694 15.85 -28.41 -26.75
N CYS A 695 15.07 -27.85 -25.82
CA CYS A 695 13.81 -27.16 -26.16
C CYS A 695 14.06 -25.67 -26.51
N GLU A 696 14.18 -25.36 -27.81
CA GLU A 696 14.44 -23.98 -28.29
C GLU A 696 13.37 -22.98 -27.84
N SER A 697 12.09 -23.36 -27.79
CA SER A 697 11.02 -22.46 -27.32
C SER A 697 11.18 -22.03 -25.88
N SER A 698 11.88 -22.79 -25.05
CA SER A 698 12.19 -22.39 -23.66
C SER A 698 13.24 -21.30 -23.59
N ALA A 699 14.21 -21.29 -24.50
CA ALA A 699 15.17 -20.18 -24.61
C ALA A 699 14.46 -18.86 -24.96
N ASP A 700 13.54 -18.89 -25.91
CA ASP A 700 12.71 -17.73 -26.27
C ASP A 700 11.83 -17.26 -25.10
N ASN A 701 11.24 -18.21 -24.36
CA ASN A 701 10.44 -17.90 -23.18
C ASN A 701 11.27 -17.26 -22.06
N ALA A 702 12.50 -17.74 -21.85
CA ALA A 702 13.42 -17.18 -20.87
C ALA A 702 13.75 -15.69 -21.19
N LEU A 703 14.09 -15.41 -22.45
CA LEU A 703 14.39 -14.05 -22.88
C LEU A 703 13.16 -13.14 -22.85
N ALA A 704 11.99 -13.63 -23.22
CA ALA A 704 10.74 -12.89 -23.18
C ALA A 704 10.34 -12.49 -21.74
N ALA A 705 10.59 -13.36 -20.76
CA ALA A 705 10.28 -13.11 -19.35
C ALA A 705 11.12 -11.96 -18.76
N VAL A 706 12.36 -11.74 -19.21
CA VAL A 706 13.23 -10.67 -18.74
C VAL A 706 13.32 -9.47 -19.68
N ALA A 707 12.60 -9.47 -20.81
CA ALA A 707 12.71 -8.41 -21.83
C ALA A 707 12.40 -7.02 -21.25
N HIS A 708 11.31 -6.89 -20.49
CA HIS A 708 10.95 -5.61 -19.84
C HIS A 708 12.01 -5.16 -18.83
N LEU A 709 12.47 -6.06 -17.96
CA LEU A 709 13.55 -5.78 -17.00
C LEU A 709 14.81 -5.29 -17.70
N ARG A 710 15.26 -5.98 -18.76
CA ARG A 710 16.45 -5.61 -19.52
C ARG A 710 16.32 -4.23 -20.19
N SER A 711 15.13 -3.90 -20.66
CA SER A 711 14.81 -2.57 -21.21
C SER A 711 14.86 -1.49 -20.12
N GLU A 712 14.29 -1.75 -18.94
CA GLU A 712 14.34 -0.82 -17.81
C GLU A 712 15.78 -0.57 -17.31
N LEU A 713 16.61 -1.61 -17.20
CA LEU A 713 18.01 -1.48 -16.81
C LEU A 713 18.84 -0.59 -17.79
N LYS A 714 18.43 -0.51 -19.05
CA LYS A 714 19.04 0.33 -20.09
C LYS A 714 18.45 1.74 -20.16
N SER A 715 17.31 1.96 -19.50
CA SER A 715 16.59 3.22 -19.53
C SER A 715 17.17 4.24 -18.54
N ARG A 716 16.78 5.52 -18.72
CA ARG A 716 17.07 6.59 -17.76
C ARG A 716 16.33 6.41 -16.43
N ASN A 717 15.32 5.53 -16.40
CA ASN A 717 14.48 5.20 -15.24
C ASN A 717 15.00 4.04 -14.40
N ALA A 718 16.21 3.52 -14.66
CA ALA A 718 16.82 2.47 -13.86
C ALA A 718 16.77 2.75 -12.34
N SER A 719 16.78 4.03 -11.93
CA SER A 719 16.58 4.45 -10.54
C SER A 719 15.19 4.12 -9.96
N HIS A 720 14.18 3.88 -10.81
CA HIS A 720 12.86 3.43 -10.36
C HIS A 720 12.88 1.94 -9.95
N VAL A 721 13.55 1.11 -10.74
CA VAL A 721 13.79 -0.31 -10.45
C VAL A 721 14.46 -0.47 -9.07
N ILE A 722 15.45 0.37 -8.79
CA ILE A 722 16.16 0.41 -7.50
C ILE A 722 15.21 0.62 -6.33
N ARG A 723 14.34 1.62 -6.43
CA ARG A 723 13.43 1.99 -5.33
C ARG A 723 12.40 0.91 -5.01
N VAL A 724 12.00 0.14 -6.04
CA VAL A 724 10.99 -0.92 -5.89
C VAL A 724 11.60 -2.20 -5.35
N LEU A 725 12.79 -2.58 -5.83
CA LEU A 725 13.39 -3.88 -5.52
C LEU A 725 14.23 -3.88 -4.22
N GLY A 726 14.98 -2.81 -3.92
CA GLY A 726 15.95 -2.84 -2.82
C GLY A 726 17.20 -3.68 -3.16
N VAL A 727 17.97 -4.12 -2.13
CA VAL A 727 19.30 -4.76 -2.34
C VAL A 727 19.28 -6.29 -2.46
N GLY A 728 18.28 -6.98 -1.90
CA GLY A 728 18.27 -8.40 -1.58
C GLY A 728 18.58 -9.40 -2.69
N GLY A 729 19.00 -10.59 -2.28
CA GLY A 729 19.41 -11.66 -3.20
C GLY A 729 18.26 -12.48 -3.79
N ALA A 730 17.08 -12.49 -3.17
CA ALA A 730 15.91 -13.20 -3.69
C ALA A 730 14.82 -12.26 -4.23
N THR A 731 14.62 -11.10 -3.60
CA THR A 731 13.58 -10.14 -3.98
C THR A 731 14.11 -8.77 -4.39
N GLY A 732 15.43 -8.49 -4.28
CA GLY A 732 16.08 -7.23 -4.58
C GLY A 732 16.86 -7.23 -5.90
N LEU A 733 17.67 -6.18 -6.09
CA LEU A 733 18.59 -6.08 -7.23
C LEU A 733 19.59 -7.25 -7.29
N GLY A 734 20.03 -7.75 -6.14
CA GLY A 734 20.84 -8.95 -6.08
C GLY A 734 20.17 -10.15 -6.77
N SER A 735 18.84 -10.28 -6.63
CA SER A 735 18.08 -11.34 -7.30
C SER A 735 18.15 -11.26 -8.84
N VAL A 736 18.13 -10.04 -9.35
CA VAL A 736 18.27 -9.75 -10.79
C VAL A 736 19.69 -10.08 -11.27
N VAL A 737 20.70 -9.62 -10.49
CA VAL A 737 22.11 -9.92 -10.78
C VAL A 737 22.34 -11.43 -10.88
N TYR A 738 21.90 -12.19 -9.87
CA TYR A 738 22.08 -13.64 -9.86
C TYR A 738 21.32 -14.33 -10.99
N ALA A 739 20.05 -13.99 -11.20
CA ALA A 739 19.24 -14.63 -12.23
C ALA A 739 19.84 -14.45 -13.62
N LEU A 740 20.21 -13.21 -13.98
CA LEU A 740 20.83 -12.92 -15.30
C LEU A 740 22.22 -13.59 -15.44
N THR A 741 23.02 -13.67 -14.37
CA THR A 741 24.30 -14.38 -14.35
C THR A 741 24.10 -15.88 -14.60
N ALA A 742 23.20 -16.52 -13.86
CA ALA A 742 22.89 -17.94 -14.03
C ALA A 742 22.29 -18.25 -15.41
N MET A 743 21.40 -17.39 -15.91
CA MET A 743 20.87 -17.52 -17.27
C MET A 743 21.95 -17.39 -18.34
N SER A 744 22.89 -16.45 -18.19
CA SER A 744 24.03 -16.31 -19.09
C SER A 744 24.86 -17.61 -19.19
N ARG A 745 25.14 -18.24 -18.05
CA ARG A 745 25.85 -19.55 -18.01
C ARG A 745 25.06 -20.66 -18.73
N LEU A 746 23.73 -20.75 -18.45
CA LEU A 746 22.87 -21.79 -18.98
C LEU A 746 22.64 -21.66 -20.50
N MET A 747 22.56 -20.41 -21.00
CA MET A 747 22.23 -20.11 -22.40
C MET A 747 23.46 -19.72 -23.23
N SER A 748 24.63 -19.53 -22.61
CA SER A 748 25.85 -19.02 -23.24
C SER A 748 25.64 -17.64 -23.91
N ASP A 749 24.98 -16.71 -23.19
CA ASP A 749 24.58 -15.38 -23.68
C ASP A 749 25.31 -14.27 -22.87
N ASP A 750 26.31 -13.67 -23.48
CA ASP A 750 27.12 -12.58 -22.86
C ASP A 750 26.34 -11.29 -22.67
N ASP A 751 25.26 -11.04 -23.42
CA ASP A 751 24.41 -9.86 -23.23
C ASP A 751 23.65 -9.91 -21.91
N LEU A 752 23.25 -11.09 -21.45
CA LEU A 752 22.68 -11.28 -20.11
C LEU A 752 23.70 -10.98 -19.01
N LEU A 753 24.96 -11.37 -19.20
CA LEU A 753 26.04 -11.08 -18.26
C LEU A 753 26.32 -9.56 -18.19
N ALA A 754 26.28 -8.87 -19.32
CA ALA A 754 26.41 -7.42 -19.38
C ALA A 754 25.22 -6.71 -18.68
N ASP A 755 24.00 -7.23 -18.80
CA ASP A 755 22.83 -6.71 -18.10
C ASP A 755 22.91 -6.99 -16.59
N ALA A 756 23.45 -8.16 -16.17
CA ALA A 756 23.75 -8.47 -14.76
C ALA A 756 24.75 -7.48 -14.15
N HIS A 757 25.82 -7.19 -14.86
CA HIS A 757 26.81 -6.18 -14.43
C HIS A 757 26.16 -4.79 -14.30
N ARG A 758 25.30 -4.41 -15.24
CA ARG A 758 24.55 -3.15 -15.21
C ARG A 758 23.64 -3.06 -13.98
N ALA A 759 22.94 -4.14 -13.64
CA ALA A 759 22.13 -4.24 -12.43
C ALA A 759 22.99 -4.13 -11.16
N ALA A 760 24.17 -4.78 -11.11
CA ALA A 760 25.10 -4.70 -10.00
C ALA A 760 25.58 -3.27 -9.71
N MET A 761 25.82 -2.46 -10.75
CA MET A 761 26.24 -1.06 -10.60
C MET A 761 25.15 -0.14 -10.06
N LEU A 762 23.89 -0.57 -10.05
CA LEU A 762 22.78 0.15 -9.41
C LEU A 762 22.74 0.00 -7.89
N LEU A 763 23.48 -0.94 -7.29
CA LEU A 763 23.66 -1.08 -5.85
C LEU A 763 24.60 0.02 -5.34
N THR A 764 24.11 1.24 -5.18
CA THR A 764 24.90 2.39 -4.70
C THR A 764 25.19 2.28 -3.20
N ASP A 765 26.24 2.99 -2.74
CA ASP A 765 26.63 3.01 -1.33
C ASP A 765 25.48 3.52 -0.44
N ASP A 766 24.73 4.54 -0.88
CA ASP A 766 23.55 5.05 -0.15
C ASP A 766 22.43 4.02 -0.04
N LEU A 767 22.19 3.24 -1.11
CA LEU A 767 21.18 2.19 -1.09
C LEU A 767 21.60 1.07 -0.13
N ILE A 768 22.86 0.64 -0.17
CA ILE A 768 23.41 -0.38 0.74
C ILE A 768 23.32 0.11 2.19
N ALA A 769 23.73 1.36 2.48
CA ALA A 769 23.69 1.94 3.82
C ALA A 769 22.24 2.11 4.35
N SER A 770 21.25 2.18 3.47
CA SER A 770 19.83 2.25 3.85
C SER A 770 19.21 0.89 4.17
N ASP A 771 19.90 -0.22 3.87
CA ASP A 771 19.40 -1.56 4.15
C ASP A 771 19.36 -1.84 5.65
N LYS A 772 18.20 -2.23 6.14
CA LYS A 772 17.96 -2.63 7.54
C LYS A 772 17.60 -4.10 7.69
N ARG A 773 17.42 -4.80 6.58
CA ARG A 773 17.04 -6.22 6.60
C ARG A 773 18.23 -7.12 6.82
N LEU A 774 19.34 -6.82 6.18
CA LEU A 774 20.63 -7.51 6.29
C LEU A 774 20.62 -9.00 5.87
N ASP A 775 19.45 -9.55 5.59
CA ASP A 775 19.21 -10.98 5.32
C ASP A 775 19.51 -11.39 3.86
N VAL A 776 19.30 -12.66 3.53
CA VAL A 776 19.52 -13.16 2.17
C VAL A 776 18.40 -12.79 1.23
N VAL A 777 17.14 -12.78 1.69
CA VAL A 777 15.98 -12.55 0.80
C VAL A 777 15.92 -11.11 0.36
N GLY A 778 15.91 -10.17 1.30
CA GLY A 778 15.69 -8.75 1.02
C GLY A 778 16.87 -7.83 1.33
N GLY A 779 17.97 -8.33 1.89
CA GLY A 779 19.08 -7.56 2.43
C GLY A 779 20.46 -7.85 1.84
N SER A 780 21.46 -7.24 2.48
CA SER A 780 22.85 -7.21 2.03
C SER A 780 23.52 -8.60 1.97
N ALA A 781 23.11 -9.56 2.81
CA ALA A 781 23.67 -10.92 2.74
C ALA A 781 23.39 -11.57 1.38
N GLY A 782 22.17 -11.44 0.87
CA GLY A 782 21.84 -11.97 -0.46
C GLY A 782 22.51 -11.18 -1.60
N ALA A 783 22.65 -9.85 -1.46
CA ALA A 783 23.39 -9.05 -2.42
C ALA A 783 24.86 -9.51 -2.54
N ILE A 784 25.53 -9.80 -1.41
CA ILE A 784 26.90 -10.34 -1.40
C ILE A 784 26.97 -11.62 -2.24
N LEU A 785 26.09 -12.59 -1.96
CA LEU A 785 26.10 -13.87 -2.67
C LEU A 785 25.91 -13.71 -4.18
N SER A 786 24.98 -12.84 -4.57
CA SER A 786 24.68 -12.54 -5.97
C SER A 786 25.85 -11.86 -6.69
N LEU A 787 26.46 -10.87 -6.03
CA LEU A 787 27.64 -10.16 -6.59
C LEU A 787 28.85 -11.08 -6.69
N LEU A 788 29.07 -11.96 -5.72
CA LEU A 788 30.16 -12.91 -5.78
C LEU A 788 29.95 -13.99 -6.87
N ALA A 789 28.69 -14.36 -7.16
CA ALA A 789 28.38 -15.21 -8.31
C ALA A 789 28.75 -14.52 -9.64
N LEU A 790 28.39 -13.24 -9.80
CA LEU A 790 28.76 -12.45 -10.97
C LEU A 790 30.28 -12.22 -11.05
N TYR A 791 30.94 -11.95 -9.92
CA TYR A 791 32.39 -11.79 -9.87
C TYR A 791 33.14 -13.05 -10.30
N ALA A 792 32.65 -14.23 -9.91
CA ALA A 792 33.24 -15.51 -10.30
C ALA A 792 33.28 -15.69 -11.84
N ASP A 793 32.29 -15.17 -12.55
CA ASP A 793 32.22 -15.26 -14.03
C ASP A 793 32.99 -14.14 -14.73
N THR A 794 33.01 -12.94 -14.14
CA THR A 794 33.55 -11.76 -14.83
C THR A 794 34.97 -11.36 -14.39
N GLY A 795 35.36 -11.70 -13.16
CA GLY A 795 36.58 -11.19 -12.51
C GLY A 795 36.59 -9.66 -12.35
N ALA A 796 35.45 -8.99 -12.43
CA ALA A 796 35.35 -7.54 -12.47
C ALA A 796 35.54 -6.90 -11.08
N ASP A 797 36.60 -6.09 -10.92
CA ASP A 797 36.97 -5.47 -9.64
C ASP A 797 35.90 -4.55 -9.06
N ASP A 798 35.11 -3.90 -9.90
CA ASP A 798 34.00 -3.02 -9.48
C ASP A 798 32.84 -3.83 -8.88
N VAL A 799 32.58 -5.02 -9.38
CA VAL A 799 31.59 -5.95 -8.81
C VAL A 799 32.06 -6.47 -7.44
N LEU A 800 33.34 -6.86 -7.34
CA LEU A 800 33.93 -7.28 -6.07
C LEU A 800 33.87 -6.15 -5.04
N LYS A 801 34.22 -4.94 -5.42
CA LYS A 801 34.12 -3.77 -4.55
C LYS A 801 32.70 -3.58 -3.99
N ARG A 802 31.68 -3.74 -4.81
CA ARG A 802 30.26 -3.66 -4.36
C ARG A 802 29.94 -4.76 -3.35
N ALA A 803 30.37 -5.99 -3.61
CA ALA A 803 30.18 -7.10 -2.68
C ALA A 803 30.85 -6.81 -1.32
N LEU A 804 32.05 -6.23 -1.30
CA LEU A 804 32.75 -5.89 -0.08
C LEU A 804 32.10 -4.73 0.69
N VAL A 805 31.53 -3.71 0.02
CA VAL A 805 30.74 -2.66 0.67
C VAL A 805 29.51 -3.26 1.35
N CYS A 806 28.79 -4.20 0.70
CA CYS A 806 27.69 -4.93 1.33
C CYS A 806 28.18 -5.75 2.54
N ALA A 807 29.35 -6.38 2.45
CA ALA A 807 29.91 -7.17 3.54
C ALA A 807 30.35 -6.30 4.73
N GLU A 808 30.91 -5.12 4.49
CA GLU A 808 31.23 -4.13 5.52
C GLU A 808 29.95 -3.64 6.23
N HIS A 809 28.91 -3.34 5.48
CA HIS A 809 27.62 -2.95 6.04
C HIS A 809 27.02 -4.07 6.91
N LEU A 810 27.01 -5.32 6.42
CA LEU A 810 26.50 -6.48 7.14
C LEU A 810 27.31 -6.79 8.41
N ALA A 811 28.64 -6.74 8.34
CA ALA A 811 29.51 -7.02 9.48
C ALA A 811 29.43 -5.95 10.58
N GLY A 812 29.22 -4.69 10.20
CA GLY A 812 29.11 -3.54 11.11
C GLY A 812 27.73 -3.31 11.73
N ALA A 813 26.70 -4.04 11.32
CA ALA A 813 25.33 -3.84 11.78
C ALA A 813 24.91 -4.84 12.86
N ASP A 814 23.90 -4.44 13.69
CA ASP A 814 23.21 -5.35 14.59
C ASP A 814 22.37 -6.34 13.78
N ARG A 815 22.82 -7.58 13.71
CA ARG A 815 22.20 -8.64 12.92
C ARG A 815 20.91 -9.16 13.55
N VAL A 816 19.97 -9.59 12.72
CA VAL A 816 18.67 -10.14 13.16
C VAL A 816 18.91 -11.44 13.95
N GLY A 817 18.33 -11.53 15.16
CA GLY A 817 18.42 -12.69 16.06
C GLY A 817 17.52 -13.85 15.65
N LEU A 818 17.61 -14.30 14.37
CA LEU A 818 16.87 -15.46 13.83
C LEU A 818 17.83 -16.54 13.34
N VAL A 819 17.36 -17.78 13.29
CA VAL A 819 18.08 -18.92 12.71
C VAL A 819 17.57 -19.23 11.31
N GLY A 820 18.42 -19.88 10.47
CA GLY A 820 18.06 -20.32 9.12
C GLY A 820 18.67 -19.48 8.01
N MET A 821 18.38 -19.85 6.75
CA MET A 821 19.04 -19.28 5.57
C MET A 821 18.45 -17.95 5.14
N SER A 822 17.12 -17.84 5.06
CA SER A 822 16.49 -16.70 4.37
C SER A 822 16.59 -15.40 5.15
N HIS A 823 16.26 -15.42 6.45
CA HIS A 823 16.19 -14.25 7.33
C HIS A 823 17.07 -14.38 8.58
N GLY A 824 17.93 -15.39 8.63
CA GLY A 824 18.67 -15.74 9.84
C GLY A 824 20.19 -15.81 9.67
N ALA A 825 20.82 -16.22 10.77
CA ALA A 825 22.26 -16.22 10.93
C ALA A 825 22.99 -17.14 9.94
N ALA A 826 22.40 -18.26 9.47
CA ALA A 826 23.05 -19.15 8.49
C ALA A 826 23.32 -18.44 7.17
N GLY A 827 22.36 -17.66 6.68
CA GLY A 827 22.55 -16.89 5.46
C GLY A 827 23.61 -15.80 5.60
N CYS A 828 23.60 -15.08 6.72
CA CYS A 828 24.61 -14.07 7.03
C CYS A 828 26.01 -14.70 7.15
N ALA A 829 26.13 -15.84 7.87
CA ALA A 829 27.39 -16.58 8.01
C ALA A 829 27.93 -16.99 6.65
N TYR A 830 27.11 -17.57 5.80
CA TYR A 830 27.50 -17.99 4.46
C TYR A 830 27.96 -16.82 3.58
N ALA A 831 27.24 -15.70 3.61
CA ALA A 831 27.60 -14.51 2.84
C ALA A 831 28.93 -13.89 3.31
N LEU A 832 29.12 -13.72 4.63
CA LEU A 832 30.34 -13.17 5.21
C LEU A 832 31.54 -14.10 5.02
N ALA A 833 31.37 -15.41 5.21
CA ALA A 833 32.44 -16.39 4.96
C ALA A 833 32.86 -16.43 3.49
N SER A 834 31.92 -16.29 2.57
CA SER A 834 32.20 -16.17 1.13
C SER A 834 32.98 -14.89 0.81
N ALA A 835 32.61 -13.77 1.41
CA ALA A 835 33.32 -12.50 1.26
C ALA A 835 34.74 -12.58 1.87
N ALA A 836 34.91 -13.23 3.05
CA ALA A 836 36.19 -13.44 3.67
C ALA A 836 37.13 -14.26 2.78
N THR A 837 36.64 -15.37 2.19
CA THR A 837 37.42 -16.21 1.29
C THR A 837 37.98 -15.49 0.08
N VAL A 838 37.20 -14.62 -0.54
CA VAL A 838 37.58 -13.89 -1.75
C VAL A 838 38.49 -12.69 -1.44
N SER A 839 38.26 -12.03 -0.29
CA SER A 839 38.99 -10.80 0.08
C SER A 839 40.21 -11.03 0.97
N GLY A 840 40.29 -12.19 1.65
CA GLY A 840 41.29 -12.47 2.68
C GLY A 840 41.13 -11.66 3.98
N ARG A 841 39.92 -11.10 4.23
CA ARG A 841 39.63 -10.27 5.40
C ARG A 841 39.16 -11.09 6.59
N ASP A 842 39.94 -11.03 7.68
CA ASP A 842 39.64 -11.79 8.92
C ASP A 842 38.39 -11.28 9.65
N ASP A 843 38.10 -9.98 9.60
CA ASP A 843 36.93 -9.41 10.25
C ASP A 843 35.60 -9.97 9.70
N PHE A 844 35.53 -10.30 8.42
CA PHE A 844 34.36 -10.98 7.85
C PHE A 844 34.30 -12.46 8.31
N ALA A 845 35.45 -13.13 8.44
CA ALA A 845 35.51 -14.49 8.95
C ALA A 845 35.08 -14.56 10.41
N ASP A 846 35.49 -13.59 11.23
CA ASP A 846 35.10 -13.47 12.63
C ASP A 846 33.57 -13.23 12.75
N ALA A 847 33.02 -12.29 11.99
CA ALA A 847 31.60 -12.04 11.96
C ALA A 847 30.75 -13.24 11.47
N ALA A 848 31.28 -14.03 10.53
CA ALA A 848 30.67 -15.30 10.11
C ALA A 848 30.64 -16.32 11.23
N ARG A 849 31.75 -16.43 12.00
CA ARG A 849 31.85 -17.33 13.14
C ARG A 849 30.87 -16.99 14.25
N GLU A 850 30.68 -15.69 14.56
CA GLU A 850 29.67 -15.22 15.52
C GLU A 850 28.26 -15.65 15.10
N CYS A 851 27.91 -15.57 13.83
CA CYS A 851 26.62 -16.04 13.32
C CYS A 851 26.45 -17.57 13.52
N ILE A 852 27.50 -18.37 13.26
CA ILE A 852 27.49 -19.84 13.48
C ILE A 852 27.32 -20.18 14.96
N GLU A 853 28.04 -19.48 15.85
CA GLU A 853 27.93 -19.66 17.29
C GLU A 853 26.53 -19.34 17.81
N PHE A 854 25.90 -18.24 17.28
CA PHE A 854 24.53 -17.93 17.59
C PHE A 854 23.57 -19.06 17.20
N GLU A 855 23.70 -19.65 16.02
CA GLU A 855 22.87 -20.77 15.59
C GLU A 855 23.06 -22.01 16.48
N ARG A 856 24.27 -22.34 16.82
CA ARG A 856 24.58 -23.47 17.71
C ARG A 856 24.01 -23.27 19.12
N ALA A 857 24.02 -22.06 19.64
CA ALA A 857 23.38 -21.72 20.90
C ALA A 857 21.85 -21.91 20.91
N ASN A 858 21.23 -21.94 19.71
CA ASN A 858 19.79 -22.15 19.52
C ASN A 858 19.45 -23.55 18.96
N PHE A 859 20.40 -24.49 18.98
CA PHE A 859 20.18 -25.88 18.63
C PHE A 859 19.65 -26.66 19.84
N ASP A 860 18.56 -27.39 19.64
CA ASP A 860 17.93 -28.23 20.64
C ASP A 860 18.44 -29.67 20.44
N ALA A 861 19.34 -30.10 21.29
CA ALA A 861 19.97 -31.43 21.20
C ALA A 861 18.99 -32.59 21.44
N GLU A 862 17.91 -32.38 22.21
CA GLU A 862 16.88 -33.41 22.44
C GLU A 862 16.01 -33.60 21.20
N ARG A 863 15.71 -32.49 20.52
CA ARG A 863 14.97 -32.48 19.25
C ARG A 863 15.89 -32.79 18.05
N GLY A 864 17.19 -32.48 18.13
CA GLY A 864 18.09 -32.52 16.99
C GLY A 864 17.67 -31.58 15.87
N ASP A 865 17.25 -30.35 16.21
CA ASP A 865 16.80 -29.33 15.27
C ASP A 865 16.96 -27.93 15.90
N TRP A 866 16.95 -26.89 15.08
CA TRP A 866 17.05 -25.50 15.51
C TRP A 866 15.66 -24.91 15.83
N ARG A 867 15.60 -24.15 16.92
CA ARG A 867 14.38 -23.50 17.38
C ARG A 867 13.95 -22.37 16.45
N ASP A 868 12.68 -22.29 16.10
CA ASP A 868 12.10 -21.13 15.39
C ASP A 868 11.91 -19.95 16.34
N LEU A 869 12.75 -18.93 16.23
CA LEU A 869 12.79 -17.78 17.14
C LEU A 869 11.74 -16.68 16.80
N ARG A 870 10.91 -16.87 15.78
CA ARG A 870 9.83 -15.95 15.43
C ARG A 870 8.62 -16.06 16.37
N VAL A 871 8.50 -17.16 17.06
CA VAL A 871 7.39 -17.44 17.99
C VAL A 871 7.92 -17.65 19.40
N THR A 872 7.12 -17.24 20.38
CA THR A 872 7.49 -17.31 21.80
C THR A 872 7.43 -18.76 22.34
N GLU A 873 6.43 -19.52 21.87
CA GLU A 873 6.30 -20.93 22.21
C GLU A 873 7.35 -21.79 21.49
N PRO A 874 7.92 -22.82 22.12
CA PRO A 874 8.89 -23.69 21.49
C PRO A 874 8.35 -24.34 20.22
N HIS A 875 8.90 -23.97 19.09
CA HIS A 875 8.50 -24.45 17.77
C HIS A 875 9.74 -24.76 16.93
N TRP A 876 9.65 -25.77 16.07
CA TRP A 876 10.74 -26.20 15.18
C TRP A 876 10.21 -26.32 13.75
N ARG A 877 10.93 -25.76 12.80
CA ARG A 877 10.62 -25.85 11.37
C ARG A 877 11.86 -26.26 10.60
N SER A 878 11.80 -27.39 9.91
CA SER A 878 12.88 -27.87 9.04
C SER A 878 12.69 -27.41 7.60
N GLN A 879 12.80 -26.10 7.36
CA GLN A 879 12.61 -25.45 6.08
C GLN A 879 13.88 -24.75 5.61
N TRP A 880 13.99 -24.43 4.32
CA TRP A 880 15.09 -23.61 3.83
C TRP A 880 15.09 -22.21 4.46
N CYS A 881 13.94 -21.59 4.54
CA CYS A 881 13.85 -20.26 5.11
C CYS A 881 14.18 -20.22 6.60
N HIS A 882 13.72 -21.20 7.38
CA HIS A 882 13.93 -21.30 8.83
C HIS A 882 14.20 -22.75 9.24
N GLY A 883 15.31 -22.99 9.95
CA GLY A 883 15.66 -24.28 10.52
C GLY A 883 16.64 -25.11 9.70
N ALA A 884 16.63 -26.41 9.94
CA ALA A 884 17.66 -27.35 9.55
C ALA A 884 18.02 -27.36 8.06
N VAL A 885 17.03 -27.31 7.16
CA VAL A 885 17.28 -27.40 5.70
C VAL A 885 18.18 -26.26 5.23
N GLY A 886 17.84 -25.02 5.60
CA GLY A 886 18.62 -23.86 5.20
C GLY A 886 20.00 -23.82 5.84
N ILE A 887 20.09 -24.19 7.12
CA ILE A 887 21.36 -24.25 7.84
C ILE A 887 22.29 -25.28 7.19
N GLY A 888 21.77 -26.50 6.91
CA GLY A 888 22.56 -27.55 6.25
C GLY A 888 23.07 -27.14 4.87
N LEU A 889 22.21 -26.49 4.05
CA LEU A 889 22.59 -25.97 2.74
C LEU A 889 23.67 -24.88 2.84
N ALA A 890 23.55 -23.95 3.80
CA ALA A 890 24.57 -22.93 4.04
C ALA A 890 25.92 -23.55 4.42
N ARG A 891 25.93 -24.54 5.31
CA ARG A 891 27.17 -25.25 5.71
C ARG A 891 27.80 -26.02 4.54
N LEU A 892 26.98 -26.70 3.72
CA LEU A 892 27.49 -27.38 2.52
C LEU A 892 28.11 -26.40 1.53
N ALA A 893 27.48 -25.24 1.33
CA ALA A 893 28.00 -24.19 0.45
C ALA A 893 29.32 -23.60 0.97
N MET A 894 29.46 -23.42 2.30
CA MET A 894 30.69 -22.96 2.93
C MET A 894 31.82 -24.01 2.76
N THR A 895 31.51 -25.31 2.87
CA THR A 895 32.48 -26.39 2.63
C THR A 895 32.96 -26.36 1.17
N LYS A 896 32.09 -26.21 0.20
CA LYS A 896 32.43 -26.08 -1.23
C LYS A 896 33.43 -24.94 -1.52
N ARG A 897 33.25 -23.82 -0.81
CA ARG A 897 34.08 -22.61 -0.98
C ARG A 897 35.31 -22.57 -0.08
N ALA A 898 35.60 -23.64 0.65
CA ALA A 898 36.67 -23.72 1.68
C ALA A 898 36.63 -22.55 2.69
N ALA A 899 35.39 -22.10 3.02
CA ALA A 899 35.12 -20.91 3.82
C ALA A 899 34.94 -21.22 5.32
N ALA A 900 35.14 -22.45 5.78
CA ALA A 900 34.99 -22.85 7.18
C ALA A 900 35.85 -24.09 7.54
N GLU A 901 36.13 -24.28 8.85
CA GLU A 901 36.80 -25.41 9.41
C GLU A 901 35.98 -26.69 9.16
N PRO A 902 36.55 -27.73 8.48
CA PRO A 902 35.75 -28.87 8.01
C PRO A 902 35.07 -29.65 9.12
N ASP A 903 35.75 -29.96 10.23
CA ASP A 903 35.22 -30.87 11.27
C ASP A 903 33.99 -30.28 12.02
N THR A 904 33.95 -28.97 12.21
CA THR A 904 32.84 -28.32 12.93
C THR A 904 31.60 -28.14 12.04
N VAL A 905 31.78 -27.95 10.75
CA VAL A 905 30.74 -27.80 9.77
C VAL A 905 30.04 -29.11 9.44
N LEU A 906 30.78 -30.21 9.42
CA LEU A 906 30.24 -31.55 9.14
C LEU A 906 29.24 -32.03 10.21
N ALA A 907 29.45 -31.70 11.48
CA ALA A 907 28.52 -32.03 12.55
C ALA A 907 27.16 -31.27 12.34
N ASP A 908 27.21 -29.98 12.05
CA ASP A 908 26.00 -29.18 11.75
C ASP A 908 25.24 -29.75 10.54
N ILE A 909 25.95 -30.26 9.52
CA ILE A 909 25.32 -30.87 8.33
C ILE A 909 24.61 -32.17 8.69
N ASP A 910 25.22 -33.04 9.49
CA ASP A 910 24.60 -34.28 9.92
C ASP A 910 23.36 -34.02 10.79
N ASP A 911 23.41 -33.06 11.71
CA ASP A 911 22.26 -32.60 12.50
C ASP A 911 21.15 -32.04 11.60
N ALA A 912 21.51 -31.24 10.60
CA ALA A 912 20.55 -30.68 9.63
C ALA A 912 19.85 -31.78 8.80
N LEU A 913 20.59 -32.84 8.41
CA LEU A 913 20.00 -33.99 7.70
C LEU A 913 19.04 -34.78 8.60
N ILE A 914 19.30 -34.85 9.90
CA ILE A 914 18.40 -35.48 10.89
C ILE A 914 17.13 -34.64 11.02
N GLY A 915 17.23 -33.30 11.21
CA GLY A 915 16.11 -32.37 11.29
C GLY A 915 15.25 -32.42 10.04
N ALA A 916 15.87 -32.36 8.85
CA ALA A 916 15.19 -32.46 7.58
C ALA A 916 14.50 -33.83 7.36
N THR A 917 15.01 -34.90 7.95
CA THR A 917 14.37 -36.22 7.87
C THR A 917 13.14 -36.28 8.79
N ARG A 918 13.17 -35.65 9.95
CA ARG A 918 12.02 -35.55 10.87
C ARG A 918 10.91 -34.69 10.32
N GLY A 919 11.25 -33.58 9.64
CA GLY A 919 10.30 -32.70 8.99
C GLY A 919 9.74 -33.25 7.67
N TRP A 920 10.11 -34.47 7.27
CA TRP A 920 9.59 -35.09 6.05
C TRP A 920 8.26 -35.82 6.29
N PRO A 921 7.27 -35.68 5.40
CA PRO A 921 7.18 -34.69 4.32
C PRO A 921 6.85 -33.30 4.84
N GLY A 922 7.33 -32.27 4.19
CA GLY A 922 6.87 -30.91 4.46
C GLY A 922 5.36 -30.75 4.19
N HIS A 923 4.76 -29.71 4.71
CA HIS A 923 3.32 -29.43 4.50
C HIS A 923 2.98 -29.06 3.04
N VAL A 924 3.96 -28.52 2.33
CA VAL A 924 3.83 -28.01 0.95
C VAL A 924 4.98 -28.50 0.07
N ASP A 925 4.79 -28.41 -1.26
CA ASP A 925 5.77 -28.84 -2.25
C ASP A 925 6.46 -27.63 -2.90
N THR A 926 7.22 -26.86 -2.09
CA THR A 926 7.91 -25.65 -2.55
C THR A 926 9.40 -25.69 -2.15
N LEU A 927 10.24 -24.91 -2.83
CA LEU A 927 11.67 -24.79 -2.53
C LEU A 927 11.92 -24.08 -1.17
N CYS A 928 11.21 -22.99 -0.91
CA CYS A 928 11.43 -22.16 0.26
C CYS A 928 10.97 -22.84 1.56
N CYS A 929 9.68 -23.20 1.63
CA CYS A 929 9.05 -23.62 2.88
C CYS A 929 8.68 -25.11 2.90
N GLY A 930 9.02 -25.88 1.88
CA GLY A 930 8.43 -27.16 1.63
C GLY A 930 9.39 -28.31 1.37
N THR A 931 8.80 -29.35 0.87
CA THR A 931 9.39 -30.65 0.57
C THR A 931 10.60 -30.55 -0.37
N LEU A 932 10.53 -29.65 -1.39
CA LEU A 932 11.60 -29.53 -2.38
C LEU A 932 12.91 -29.01 -1.78
N GLY A 933 12.87 -28.09 -0.80
CA GLY A 933 14.07 -27.63 -0.11
C GLY A 933 14.79 -28.77 0.63
N SER A 934 14.01 -29.70 1.26
CA SER A 934 14.56 -30.90 1.91
C SER A 934 15.17 -31.89 0.91
N ILE A 935 14.61 -32.00 -0.30
CA ILE A 935 15.13 -32.81 -1.41
C ILE A 935 16.46 -32.22 -1.86
N GLU A 936 16.55 -30.90 -2.05
CA GLU A 936 17.78 -30.22 -2.45
C GLU A 936 18.89 -30.38 -1.41
N LEU A 937 18.59 -30.32 -0.10
CA LEU A 937 19.57 -30.59 0.96
C LEU A 937 20.11 -32.00 0.85
N CYS A 938 19.25 -33.02 0.68
CA CYS A 938 19.69 -34.42 0.55
C CYS A 938 20.56 -34.61 -0.70
N ARG A 939 20.19 -34.07 -1.82
CA ARG A 939 20.94 -34.12 -3.09
C ARG A 939 22.31 -33.49 -2.94
N GLU A 940 22.36 -32.29 -2.40
CA GLU A 940 23.58 -31.50 -2.25
C GLU A 940 24.55 -32.19 -1.26
N ALA A 941 24.04 -32.65 -0.11
CA ALA A 941 24.83 -33.38 0.86
C ALA A 941 25.35 -34.69 0.27
N GLY A 942 24.55 -35.44 -0.47
CA GLY A 942 24.96 -36.67 -1.15
C GLY A 942 26.09 -36.43 -2.13
N ARG A 943 26.10 -35.36 -2.87
CA ARG A 943 27.14 -34.97 -3.83
C ARG A 943 28.42 -34.50 -3.12
N VAL A 944 28.30 -33.54 -2.20
CA VAL A 944 29.46 -32.92 -1.53
C VAL A 944 30.16 -33.92 -0.61
N LEU A 945 29.41 -34.76 0.07
CA LEU A 945 29.94 -35.73 1.05
C LEU A 945 30.17 -37.12 0.44
N ASN A 946 29.93 -37.31 -0.87
CA ASN A 946 30.01 -38.60 -1.57
C ASN A 946 29.16 -39.73 -0.89
N ARG A 947 27.93 -39.37 -0.47
CA ARG A 947 26.92 -40.25 0.15
C ARG A 947 25.83 -40.60 -0.86
N ALA A 948 26.02 -41.67 -1.65
CA ALA A 948 25.10 -42.06 -2.73
C ALA A 948 23.68 -42.35 -2.24
N GLU A 949 23.52 -42.86 -1.00
CA GLU A 949 22.21 -43.10 -0.39
C GLU A 949 21.37 -41.85 -0.17
N LEU A 950 22.01 -40.68 -0.01
CA LEU A 950 21.28 -39.38 0.10
C LEU A 950 20.77 -38.91 -1.26
N VAL A 951 21.56 -39.13 -2.32
CA VAL A 951 21.12 -38.81 -3.71
C VAL A 951 19.93 -39.69 -4.06
N GLU A 952 20.01 -41.01 -3.84
CA GLU A 952 18.89 -41.91 -4.10
C GLU A 952 17.64 -41.54 -3.27
N ARG A 953 17.82 -41.13 -2.01
CA ARG A 953 16.73 -40.64 -1.17
C ARG A 953 16.08 -39.39 -1.76
N ALA A 954 16.86 -38.42 -2.27
CA ALA A 954 16.37 -37.23 -2.91
C ALA A 954 15.49 -37.56 -4.12
N SER A 955 15.98 -38.42 -5.02
CA SER A 955 15.28 -38.88 -6.21
C SER A 955 13.94 -39.56 -5.88
N ARG A 956 13.93 -40.48 -4.91
CA ARG A 956 12.70 -41.14 -4.45
C ARG A 956 11.71 -40.18 -3.82
N ARG A 957 12.18 -39.21 -3.04
CA ARG A 957 11.33 -38.16 -2.46
C ARG A 957 10.70 -37.27 -3.53
N LEU A 958 11.46 -36.88 -4.56
CA LEU A 958 10.93 -36.11 -5.69
C LEU A 958 9.85 -36.92 -6.43
N LEU A 959 10.09 -38.19 -6.72
CA LEU A 959 9.11 -39.09 -7.35
C LEU A 959 7.81 -39.19 -6.53
N ALA A 960 7.89 -39.12 -5.17
CA ALA A 960 6.69 -39.11 -4.32
C ALA A 960 5.84 -37.87 -4.52
N VAL A 961 6.49 -36.70 -4.65
CA VAL A 961 5.82 -35.42 -4.93
C VAL A 961 5.08 -35.50 -6.25
N LEU A 962 5.77 -35.95 -7.34
CA LEU A 962 5.17 -36.07 -8.67
C LEU A 962 3.98 -37.06 -8.72
N ARG A 963 4.08 -38.16 -8.00
CA ARG A 963 2.97 -39.14 -7.89
C ARG A 963 1.78 -38.59 -7.11
N THR A 964 2.03 -37.76 -6.10
CA THR A 964 0.96 -37.11 -5.36
C THR A 964 0.20 -36.16 -6.29
N GLU A 965 0.91 -35.38 -7.09
CA GLU A 965 0.30 -34.51 -8.13
C GLU A 965 -0.52 -35.35 -9.11
N ALA A 966 0.05 -36.43 -9.66
CA ALA A 966 -0.64 -37.29 -10.64
C ALA A 966 -1.91 -37.92 -10.04
N ALA A 967 -1.95 -38.21 -8.76
CA ALA A 967 -3.10 -38.80 -8.08
C ALA A 967 -4.15 -37.78 -7.65
N THR A 968 -3.74 -36.57 -7.30
CA THR A 968 -4.63 -35.52 -6.73
C THR A 968 -5.01 -34.41 -7.72
N GLY A 969 -4.28 -34.33 -8.83
CA GLY A 969 -4.42 -33.28 -9.86
C GLY A 969 -3.71 -31.95 -9.53
N ASP A 970 -3.03 -31.86 -8.37
CA ASP A 970 -2.30 -30.64 -7.98
C ASP A 970 -1.16 -30.94 -6.99
N TYR A 971 -0.19 -30.03 -6.94
CA TYR A 971 0.83 -29.99 -5.88
C TYR A 971 0.24 -29.41 -4.59
N ARG A 972 0.98 -29.54 -3.50
CA ARG A 972 0.57 -28.97 -2.21
C ARG A 972 1.13 -27.55 -2.09
N TRP A 973 0.24 -26.57 -2.14
CA TRP A 973 0.57 -25.14 -2.02
C TRP A 973 0.23 -24.61 -0.62
N ASN A 974 0.91 -23.54 -0.19
CA ASN A 974 0.55 -22.82 1.02
C ASN A 974 -0.79 -22.10 0.86
N VAL A 975 -0.97 -21.47 -0.29
CA VAL A 975 -2.14 -20.64 -0.61
C VAL A 975 -2.49 -20.84 -2.07
N GLY A 976 -3.78 -20.89 -2.37
CA GLY A 976 -4.30 -20.81 -3.73
C GLY A 976 -4.12 -22.07 -4.56
N THR A 977 -4.25 -21.90 -5.86
CA THR A 977 -4.27 -22.96 -6.85
C THR A 977 -3.00 -22.98 -7.70
N ARG A 978 -2.75 -24.08 -8.36
CA ARG A 978 -1.66 -24.30 -9.35
C ARG A 978 -1.55 -23.16 -10.35
N LYS A 979 -2.68 -22.68 -10.88
CA LYS A 979 -2.75 -21.66 -11.91
C LYS A 979 -2.03 -20.35 -11.58
N PHE A 980 -2.03 -19.95 -10.30
CA PHE A 980 -1.44 -18.70 -9.85
C PHE A 980 -0.10 -18.89 -9.10
N ASN A 981 0.28 -20.13 -8.82
CA ASN A 981 1.55 -20.49 -8.19
C ASN A 981 2.61 -20.81 -9.25
N VAL A 982 3.05 -19.82 -10.03
CA VAL A 982 3.98 -20.02 -11.16
C VAL A 982 5.45 -19.71 -10.83
N GLY A 983 5.76 -19.02 -9.71
CA GLY A 983 7.09 -18.55 -9.32
C GLY A 983 8.08 -19.66 -8.99
N LEU A 984 9.37 -19.30 -8.80
CA LEU A 984 10.46 -20.26 -8.57
C LEU A 984 10.48 -20.82 -7.13
N PHE A 985 10.43 -19.95 -6.11
CA PHE A 985 10.60 -20.42 -4.73
C PHE A 985 9.34 -21.02 -4.12
N ARG A 986 8.15 -20.62 -4.58
CA ARG A 986 6.86 -21.07 -4.04
C ARG A 986 5.90 -21.67 -5.06
N GLY A 987 6.34 -21.94 -6.28
CA GLY A 987 5.43 -22.33 -7.38
C GLY A 987 5.99 -23.39 -8.33
N LEU A 988 5.29 -23.52 -9.45
CA LEU A 988 5.54 -24.51 -10.51
C LEU A 988 6.96 -24.47 -11.07
N ALA A 989 7.51 -23.26 -11.30
CA ALA A 989 8.88 -23.13 -11.80
C ALA A 989 9.89 -23.80 -10.86
N GLY A 990 9.64 -23.78 -9.54
CA GLY A 990 10.50 -24.46 -8.55
C GLY A 990 10.43 -25.99 -8.65
N VAL A 991 9.24 -26.53 -8.89
CA VAL A 991 9.07 -27.98 -9.09
C VAL A 991 9.82 -28.42 -10.35
N GLY A 992 9.55 -27.74 -11.46
CA GLY A 992 10.22 -28.03 -12.74
C GLY A 992 11.74 -27.86 -12.65
N TYR A 993 12.22 -26.83 -12.00
CA TYR A 993 13.65 -26.58 -11.77
C TYR A 993 14.32 -27.71 -10.96
N THR A 994 13.64 -28.20 -9.90
CA THR A 994 14.13 -29.34 -9.10
C THR A 994 14.19 -30.62 -9.91
N CYS A 995 13.21 -30.87 -10.82
CA CYS A 995 13.24 -32.00 -11.75
C CYS A 995 14.43 -31.91 -12.73
N LEU A 996 14.73 -30.72 -13.24
CA LEU A 996 15.87 -30.50 -14.14
C LEU A 996 17.22 -30.70 -13.40
N ARG A 997 17.34 -30.27 -12.17
CA ARG A 997 18.52 -30.51 -11.34
C ARG A 997 18.74 -31.98 -10.98
N GLU A 998 17.69 -32.79 -11.05
CA GLU A 998 17.83 -34.25 -10.86
C GLU A 998 18.55 -34.93 -12.03
N ILE A 999 18.46 -34.35 -13.23
CA ILE A 999 18.99 -34.92 -14.46
C ILE A 999 20.29 -34.28 -14.95
N ASP A 1000 20.57 -33.01 -14.57
CA ASP A 1000 21.76 -32.28 -14.98
C ASP A 1000 22.39 -31.50 -13.82
N ASP A 1001 23.54 -31.98 -13.38
CA ASP A 1001 24.32 -31.43 -12.27
C ASP A 1001 24.94 -30.06 -12.57
N SER A 1002 24.95 -29.63 -13.83
CA SER A 1002 25.43 -28.29 -14.22
C SER A 1002 24.40 -27.18 -14.00
N ILE A 1003 23.16 -27.52 -13.67
CA ILE A 1003 22.12 -26.54 -13.33
C ILE A 1003 22.39 -26.05 -11.89
N PRO A 1004 22.59 -24.73 -11.66
CA PRO A 1004 23.03 -24.21 -10.39
C PRO A 1004 21.98 -24.40 -9.27
N ASN A 1005 22.43 -24.55 -8.04
CA ASN A 1005 21.54 -24.59 -6.88
C ASN A 1005 21.17 -23.17 -6.45
N VAL A 1006 19.94 -22.75 -6.80
CA VAL A 1006 19.42 -21.41 -6.49
C VAL A 1006 19.28 -21.14 -4.99
N LEU A 1007 19.17 -22.18 -4.15
CA LEU A 1007 19.04 -22.05 -2.70
C LEU A 1007 20.35 -21.62 -2.01
N ILE A 1008 21.49 -21.68 -2.72
CA ILE A 1008 22.81 -21.29 -2.23
C ILE A 1008 23.55 -20.33 -3.16
N TRP A 1009 22.87 -19.73 -4.15
CA TRP A 1009 23.48 -18.80 -5.13
C TRP A 1009 24.74 -19.38 -5.80
N GLU A 1010 24.66 -20.61 -6.28
CA GLU A 1010 25.76 -21.32 -6.92
C GLU A 1010 26.22 -20.71 -8.25
#